data_de25dae78b09c175af56d88541082e09
#
_entry.id   de25dae78b09c175af56d88541082e09
#
_cell.length_a   1.000
_cell.length_b   1.000
_cell.length_c   1.000
_cell.angle_alpha   90.00
_cell.angle_beta   90.00
_cell.angle_gamma   90.00
#
_symmetry.space_group_name_H-M   'P 1'
#
loop_
_entity.id
_entity.type
_entity.pdbx_description
1 polymer ?
#
loop_
_entity_poly.entity_id
_entity_poly.type
_entity_poly.pdbx_seq_one_letter_code
_entity_poly.pdbx_strand_id
1 'polypeptide(L)'
;MWSRPARVVAAVALAAAFSTTITAATSVRPHYGPSVAAVFTPYRAAVVIDGARPGPAFQGIGAISGGGGNSRLLIDYPPRERAQILDYLFSPHYGASLQMLKLEIGGGGFSSDGSEPSVEAVRGQLDCGAGYEFWLARQALARNPAIKLYGLQWSAPAWVRDPQGGLWSRADVGYVVDWLRCARENGLTISYVGGWNEHYQGTPPQLAWFVNLRAALDAAGFAGTQIVAADQAPQVAVRRGRMGYSPLPVWRAVADNVVADPSFGRAVSVLGVHDTCGLPTSGYRCVVAAQARAVAARMGKPLWESELGATPSTGINPALPGPGGLARALDGAYGQAGVTGILVWPLVDAIPPDLPHENRGLVWADRPWDGFYYVTPLTWVIAQTTQFTAPGWRYAAGADGPLPAGGSYDTYLAPGRSAWSMVAQTSVATAAQQVTIHVTGGLPARVVHVWSTNLRGPGQFVERGDIIPHQGAFAVLLQPGYVYTFTTTTGQSRADGHPPPVPAAGPMPVRYAATPDSAGMASMLAPMEGSFGYVHGVLTQTAAGEPVEWHYLGRSPAPYAIIGQNSWRDYTVSARVILPASGTVPGAAPGIVPGAALGAASGTPSSAPGAVLIARFQGFRGTTISHFRGYELKIRSNGAWQIVASGRAVVTLASGSVTAARAYALSLTIRGTTISARIDGAAVATVSNGAYRYGPAGLGSLGYYAVRYPSFTVRQSSGTRTGITLLRREREPGPRTFLPARSGLPRRRASASSSIWVPACPARAMCTKSSGNSTRARTWSTSTTTRWW
;
A
#
# COMPACT_ATOMS: atom_id res chain seq x y z
N MET A 1 59.77 6.45 40.35
CA MET A 1 59.69 6.03 41.80
C MET A 1 58.44 5.15 41.90
N TRP A 2 58.70 3.88 42.12
CA TRP A 2 57.97 2.90 42.91
C TRP A 2 56.51 2.61 42.53
N SER A 3 55.94 1.39 42.29
CA SER A 3 56.44 0.00 42.04
C SER A 3 55.13 -0.85 42.03
N ARG A 4 55.08 -1.80 41.11
CA ARG A 4 54.05 -2.89 41.10
C ARG A 4 54.30 -3.83 42.34
N PRO A 5 53.34 -4.75 42.60
CA PRO A 5 53.35 -6.00 41.86
C PRO A 5 52.02 -6.70 41.58
N ALA A 6 52.09 -7.60 40.59
CA ALA A 6 51.13 -8.60 40.17
C ALA A 6 51.08 -9.81 41.16
N ARG A 7 50.00 -10.58 41.14
CA ARG A 7 50.00 -12.01 41.39
C ARG A 7 49.00 -12.78 40.51
N VAL A 8 49.52 -13.77 39.87
CA VAL A 8 48.99 -14.90 39.11
C VAL A 8 48.56 -16.01 40.04
N VAL A 9 47.54 -16.82 39.72
CA VAL A 9 47.36 -18.28 39.95
C VAL A 9 46.08 -18.70 39.19
N ALA A 10 46.12 -19.43 38.17
CA ALA A 10 46.34 -20.83 37.82
C ALA A 10 45.03 -21.59 37.62
N ALA A 11 44.93 -22.16 36.43
CA ALA A 11 43.90 -23.04 35.92
C ALA A 11 43.97 -24.44 36.53
N VAL A 12 42.83 -25.10 36.69
CA VAL A 12 42.76 -26.57 36.69
C VAL A 12 41.55 -27.01 35.84
N ALA A 13 41.84 -27.75 34.79
CA ALA A 13 40.86 -28.50 33.99
C ALA A 13 40.56 -29.83 34.66
N LEU A 14 39.28 -30.22 34.68
CA LEU A 14 38.89 -31.60 34.87
C LEU A 14 37.82 -31.99 33.83
N ALA A 15 38.19 -32.85 32.91
CA ALA A 15 37.29 -33.55 31.98
C ALA A 15 36.73 -34.78 32.69
N ALA A 16 35.45 -34.99 32.64
CA ALA A 16 34.82 -36.28 32.88
C ALA A 16 33.70 -36.51 31.89
N ALA A 17 33.87 -37.55 31.09
CA ALA A 17 32.88 -38.08 30.16
C ALA A 17 31.77 -38.77 30.93
N PHE A 18 30.54 -38.54 30.53
CA PHE A 18 29.39 -39.43 30.82
C PHE A 18 28.53 -39.63 29.59
N SER A 19 28.21 -40.90 29.40
CA SER A 19 27.49 -41.48 28.29
C SER A 19 26.05 -41.07 28.21
N THR A 20 25.56 -40.95 27.00
CA THR A 20 24.21 -40.77 26.56
C THR A 20 23.25 -41.86 27.00
N THR A 21 22.15 -41.47 27.67
CA THR A 21 20.89 -42.19 27.66
C THR A 21 19.80 -41.18 27.22
N ILE A 22 19.26 -41.46 26.06
CA ILE A 22 18.10 -40.70 25.52
C ILE A 22 16.85 -41.14 26.28
N THR A 23 16.39 -40.33 27.21
CA THR A 23 15.04 -40.43 27.76
C THR A 23 14.20 -39.36 27.10
N ALA A 24 13.11 -39.78 26.46
CA ALA A 24 12.11 -38.90 25.88
C ALA A 24 11.55 -37.99 26.98
N ALA A 25 11.93 -36.73 26.91
CA ALA A 25 11.33 -35.71 27.76
C ALA A 25 9.97 -35.32 27.17
N THR A 26 8.92 -35.83 27.81
CA THR A 26 7.58 -35.27 27.70
C THR A 26 7.66 -33.78 28.09
N SER A 27 7.31 -32.91 27.17
CA SER A 27 7.26 -31.47 27.39
C SER A 27 6.21 -31.16 28.46
N VAL A 28 6.62 -31.02 29.69
CA VAL A 28 5.81 -30.44 30.75
C VAL A 28 5.70 -28.96 30.45
N ARG A 29 4.54 -28.51 29.95
CA ARG A 29 4.22 -27.09 29.87
C ARG A 29 4.28 -26.51 31.30
N PRO A 30 4.99 -25.40 31.52
CA PRO A 30 4.99 -24.77 32.82
C PRO A 30 3.60 -24.21 33.09
N HIS A 31 2.87 -24.83 34.03
CA HIS A 31 1.67 -24.24 34.61
C HIS A 31 2.10 -22.98 35.36
N TYR A 32 1.58 -21.84 34.98
CA TYR A 32 1.60 -20.67 35.84
C TYR A 32 0.71 -20.98 37.07
N GLY A 33 1.32 -21.51 38.10
CA GLY A 33 0.67 -21.66 39.39
C GLY A 33 0.31 -20.29 39.99
N PRO A 34 -0.63 -20.20 40.94
CA PRO A 34 -1.11 -18.94 41.50
C PRO A 34 -0.16 -18.32 42.53
N SER A 35 1.15 -18.25 42.27
CA SER A 35 2.06 -17.48 43.10
C SER A 35 2.99 -16.65 42.22
N VAL A 36 2.43 -15.63 41.57
CA VAL A 36 3.24 -14.48 41.19
C VAL A 36 3.61 -13.79 42.51
N ALA A 37 4.86 -13.97 42.99
CA ALA A 37 5.42 -13.10 44.02
C ALA A 37 5.04 -11.66 43.64
N ALA A 38 4.39 -10.92 44.56
CA ALA A 38 3.82 -9.61 44.29
C ALA A 38 4.93 -8.68 43.84
N VAL A 39 5.18 -8.61 42.52
CA VAL A 39 6.05 -7.59 41.94
C VAL A 39 5.37 -6.27 42.26
N PHE A 40 5.95 -5.51 43.17
CA PHE A 40 5.41 -4.22 43.56
C PHE A 40 5.53 -3.28 42.37
N THR A 41 4.44 -3.12 41.61
CA THR A 41 4.32 -2.09 40.59
C THR A 41 3.32 -1.05 41.08
N PRO A 42 3.67 0.26 41.01
CA PRO A 42 2.74 1.33 41.37
C PRO A 42 1.59 1.44 40.34
N TYR A 43 1.78 0.87 39.14
CA TYR A 43 0.82 0.99 38.06
C TYR A 43 -0.16 -0.20 38.10
N ARG A 44 -1.40 0.08 38.48
CA ARG A 44 -2.48 -0.91 38.57
C ARG A 44 -3.74 -0.41 37.90
N ALA A 45 -4.42 -1.33 37.19
CA ALA A 45 -5.75 -1.09 36.63
C ALA A 45 -6.69 -2.26 36.94
N ALA A 46 -7.98 -1.98 36.97
CA ALA A 46 -9.02 -2.98 36.99
C ALA A 46 -9.90 -2.82 35.76
N VAL A 47 -10.18 -3.91 35.06
CA VAL A 47 -11.02 -3.94 33.85
C VAL A 47 -12.19 -4.89 34.14
N VAL A 48 -13.40 -4.45 33.85
CA VAL A 48 -14.62 -5.30 33.93
C VAL A 48 -15.08 -5.58 32.51
N ILE A 49 -15.08 -6.86 32.14
CA ILE A 49 -15.62 -7.34 30.86
C ILE A 49 -17.04 -7.85 31.16
N ASP A 50 -18.06 -7.08 30.79
CA ASP A 50 -19.44 -7.40 31.02
C ASP A 50 -20.17 -7.83 29.75
N GLY A 51 -20.48 -9.10 29.61
CA GLY A 51 -21.22 -9.66 28.48
C GLY A 51 -22.62 -9.11 28.29
N ALA A 52 -23.21 -8.50 29.35
CA ALA A 52 -24.52 -7.88 29.29
C ALA A 52 -24.50 -6.47 28.67
N ARG A 53 -23.30 -5.90 28.42
CA ARG A 53 -23.12 -4.55 27.87
C ARG A 53 -22.42 -4.54 26.50
N PRO A 54 -23.10 -5.06 25.43
CA PRO A 54 -22.54 -5.01 24.10
C PRO A 54 -22.54 -3.57 23.54
N GLY A 55 -21.41 -3.12 23.00
CA GLY A 55 -21.26 -1.88 22.25
C GLY A 55 -21.61 -2.02 20.76
N PRO A 56 -21.07 -1.16 19.89
CA PRO A 56 -21.25 -1.25 18.42
C PRO A 56 -20.62 -2.54 17.85
N ALA A 57 -21.04 -2.91 16.64
CA ALA A 57 -20.49 -4.04 15.94
C ALA A 57 -19.06 -3.73 15.44
N PHE A 58 -18.15 -4.67 15.65
CA PHE A 58 -16.84 -4.70 15.02
C PHE A 58 -16.99 -5.08 13.54
N GLN A 59 -16.48 -4.25 12.63
CA GLN A 59 -16.63 -4.44 11.20
C GLN A 59 -15.48 -5.25 10.58
N GLY A 60 -14.35 -5.34 11.26
CA GLY A 60 -13.16 -6.07 10.84
C GLY A 60 -11.92 -5.22 10.67
N ILE A 61 -10.79 -5.91 10.55
CA ILE A 61 -9.51 -5.35 10.11
C ILE A 61 -9.13 -6.00 8.79
N GLY A 62 -8.75 -5.17 7.84
CA GLY A 62 -8.33 -5.58 6.51
C GLY A 62 -7.12 -4.83 6.01
N ALA A 63 -6.85 -5.01 4.71
CA ALA A 63 -5.76 -4.32 4.04
C ALA A 63 -6.14 -3.93 2.61
N ILE A 64 -5.33 -3.08 1.99
CA ILE A 64 -5.58 -2.43 0.71
C ILE A 64 -4.58 -2.95 -0.32
N SER A 65 -5.08 -3.56 -1.40
CA SER A 65 -4.31 -3.89 -2.60
C SER A 65 -4.17 -2.67 -3.52
N GLY A 66 -5.22 -1.86 -3.60
CA GLY A 66 -5.26 -0.67 -4.44
C GLY A 66 -4.26 0.43 -4.04
N GLY A 67 -4.16 1.45 -4.87
CA GLY A 67 -3.15 2.49 -4.75
C GLY A 67 -1.84 2.11 -5.44
N GLY A 68 -1.95 1.51 -6.63
CA GLY A 68 -0.92 1.41 -7.62
C GLY A 68 0.07 0.27 -7.54
N GLY A 69 -0.30 -0.84 -8.10
CA GLY A 69 0.65 -1.91 -8.37
C GLY A 69 1.10 -2.71 -7.14
N ASN A 70 0.61 -2.41 -5.95
CA ASN A 70 1.09 -3.01 -4.69
C ASN A 70 1.11 -4.54 -4.70
N SER A 71 0.16 -5.18 -5.37
CA SER A 71 0.07 -6.64 -5.48
C SER A 71 0.50 -7.17 -6.86
N ARG A 72 1.03 -6.30 -7.75
CA ARG A 72 1.30 -6.65 -9.15
C ARG A 72 2.24 -7.84 -9.33
N LEU A 73 3.33 -7.87 -8.58
CA LEU A 73 4.32 -8.95 -8.71
C LEU A 73 3.92 -10.25 -8.00
N LEU A 74 2.90 -10.22 -7.15
CA LEU A 74 2.51 -11.40 -6.37
C LEU A 74 2.04 -12.55 -7.25
N ILE A 75 1.36 -12.28 -8.36
CA ILE A 75 0.90 -13.29 -9.33
C ILE A 75 2.06 -14.03 -10.00
N ASP A 76 3.22 -13.39 -10.09
CA ASP A 76 4.43 -13.89 -10.74
C ASP A 76 5.33 -14.74 -9.83
N TYR A 77 5.00 -14.81 -8.53
CA TYR A 77 5.74 -15.65 -7.58
C TYR A 77 5.65 -17.13 -7.94
N PRO A 78 6.70 -17.92 -7.65
CA PRO A 78 6.62 -19.38 -7.77
C PRO A 78 5.40 -19.89 -6.99
N PRO A 79 4.68 -20.91 -7.47
CA PRO A 79 3.37 -21.30 -6.92
C PRO A 79 3.38 -21.61 -5.44
N ARG A 80 4.47 -22.18 -4.91
CA ARG A 80 4.61 -22.53 -3.50
C ARG A 80 4.73 -21.30 -2.62
N GLU A 81 5.66 -20.40 -2.93
CA GLU A 81 5.93 -19.18 -2.17
C GLU A 81 4.73 -18.23 -2.26
N ARG A 82 4.10 -18.15 -3.43
CA ARG A 82 2.84 -17.42 -3.64
C ARG A 82 1.73 -17.94 -2.72
N ALA A 83 1.55 -19.25 -2.64
CA ALA A 83 0.56 -19.86 -1.75
C ALA A 83 0.85 -19.49 -0.29
N GLN A 84 2.11 -19.58 0.16
CA GLN A 84 2.51 -19.22 1.51
C GLN A 84 2.24 -17.75 1.84
N ILE A 85 2.59 -16.83 0.93
CA ILE A 85 2.32 -15.39 1.11
C ILE A 85 0.82 -15.15 1.27
N LEU A 86 0.02 -15.74 0.39
CA LEU A 86 -1.44 -15.61 0.42
C LEU A 86 -2.06 -16.25 1.68
N ASP A 87 -1.48 -17.34 2.17
CA ASP A 87 -1.90 -17.97 3.43
C ASP A 87 -1.62 -17.06 4.62
N TYR A 88 -0.41 -16.44 4.70
CA TYR A 88 -0.09 -15.46 5.73
C TYR A 88 -1.03 -14.25 5.74
N LEU A 89 -1.57 -13.86 4.58
CA LEU A 89 -2.48 -12.72 4.47
C LEU A 89 -3.92 -13.09 4.82
N PHE A 90 -4.43 -14.22 4.32
CA PHE A 90 -5.87 -14.46 4.24
C PHE A 90 -6.37 -15.67 5.01
N SER A 91 -5.55 -16.68 5.30
CA SER A 91 -6.06 -17.91 5.94
C SER A 91 -6.59 -17.62 7.35
N PRO A 92 -7.82 -18.05 7.69
CA PRO A 92 -8.37 -17.86 9.02
C PRO A 92 -7.48 -18.50 10.09
N HIS A 93 -7.32 -17.83 11.23
CA HIS A 93 -6.49 -18.29 12.36
C HIS A 93 -5.02 -18.52 12.04
N TYR A 94 -4.52 -17.89 10.97
CA TYR A 94 -3.13 -18.01 10.54
C TYR A 94 -2.62 -16.66 10.00
N GLY A 95 -1.38 -16.26 10.35
CA GLY A 95 -0.81 -15.00 9.89
C GLY A 95 -1.67 -13.79 10.24
N ALA A 96 -1.85 -12.88 9.29
CA ALA A 96 -2.69 -11.69 9.43
C ALA A 96 -4.19 -12.01 9.53
N SER A 97 -4.63 -13.16 9.01
CA SER A 97 -6.06 -13.57 9.04
C SER A 97 -7.01 -12.42 8.66
N LEU A 98 -6.75 -11.74 7.55
CA LEU A 98 -7.47 -10.52 7.16
C LEU A 98 -8.95 -10.79 6.94
N GLN A 99 -9.78 -9.86 7.40
CA GLN A 99 -11.24 -9.95 7.42
C GLN A 99 -11.88 -9.08 6.33
N MET A 100 -11.11 -8.14 5.76
CA MET A 100 -11.51 -7.26 4.65
C MET A 100 -10.36 -7.12 3.65
N LEU A 101 -10.69 -6.94 2.37
CA LEU A 101 -9.74 -6.65 1.31
C LEU A 101 -10.28 -5.51 0.43
N LYS A 102 -9.55 -4.40 0.37
CA LYS A 102 -9.88 -3.25 -0.49
C LYS A 102 -9.09 -3.36 -1.79
N LEU A 103 -9.83 -3.43 -2.89
CA LEU A 103 -9.36 -3.61 -4.26
C LEU A 103 -9.36 -2.28 -5.01
N GLU A 104 -8.49 -2.13 -5.99
CA GLU A 104 -8.54 -1.00 -6.91
C GLU A 104 -9.57 -1.23 -8.02
N ILE A 105 -10.46 -0.27 -8.22
CA ILE A 105 -11.22 -0.14 -9.46
C ILE A 105 -10.27 0.56 -10.43
N GLY A 106 -9.62 -0.21 -11.29
CA GLY A 106 -8.54 0.28 -12.15
C GLY A 106 -9.02 1.19 -13.28
N GLY A 107 -8.18 2.10 -13.71
CA GLY A 107 -8.46 3.05 -14.82
C GLY A 107 -7.34 3.12 -15.84
N GLY A 108 -6.23 2.43 -15.61
CA GLY A 108 -5.04 2.51 -16.45
C GLY A 108 -4.17 3.73 -16.15
N GLY A 109 -4.49 4.54 -15.13
CA GLY A 109 -3.66 5.64 -14.68
C GLY A 109 -2.77 5.26 -13.51
N PHE A 110 -1.70 6.01 -13.32
CA PHE A 110 -0.79 5.84 -12.18
C PHE A 110 -1.51 6.12 -10.85
N SER A 111 -1.33 5.25 -9.88
CA SER A 111 -2.04 5.34 -8.61
C SER A 111 -1.19 5.12 -7.35
N SER A 112 0.11 5.10 -7.42
CA SER A 112 1.18 5.22 -6.40
C SER A 112 2.50 4.57 -6.85
N ASP A 113 2.54 3.25 -7.14
CA ASP A 113 3.71 2.51 -7.60
C ASP A 113 3.43 1.72 -8.89
N GLY A 114 2.42 2.13 -9.62
CA GLY A 114 2.01 1.52 -10.88
C GLY A 114 0.58 1.84 -11.26
N SER A 115 0.03 1.14 -12.21
CA SER A 115 -1.35 1.27 -12.68
C SER A 115 -2.06 -0.08 -12.72
N GLU A 116 -3.35 -0.06 -12.38
CA GLU A 116 -4.27 -1.18 -12.59
C GLU A 116 -5.10 -0.93 -13.86
N PRO A 117 -5.22 -1.91 -14.78
CA PRO A 117 -6.01 -1.78 -15.99
C PRO A 117 -7.49 -1.51 -15.72
N SER A 118 -8.12 -0.74 -16.61
CA SER A 118 -9.57 -0.62 -16.64
C SER A 118 -10.22 -1.88 -17.20
N VAL A 119 -11.33 -2.31 -16.60
CA VAL A 119 -12.21 -3.35 -17.16
C VAL A 119 -13.00 -2.85 -18.37
N GLU A 120 -12.96 -1.55 -18.63
CA GLU A 120 -13.68 -0.90 -19.72
C GLU A 120 -12.86 0.27 -20.28
N ALA A 121 -11.71 -0.07 -20.90
CA ALA A 121 -10.82 0.94 -21.46
C ALA A 121 -11.51 1.77 -22.57
N VAL A 122 -12.42 1.16 -23.30
CA VAL A 122 -13.29 1.78 -24.31
C VAL A 122 -14.74 1.59 -23.87
N ARG A 123 -15.50 2.67 -23.83
CA ARG A 123 -16.89 2.66 -23.37
C ARG A 123 -17.73 1.62 -24.11
N GLY A 124 -18.44 0.78 -23.37
CA GLY A 124 -19.25 -0.32 -23.89
C GLY A 124 -18.48 -1.58 -24.28
N GLN A 125 -17.18 -1.64 -24.04
CA GLN A 125 -16.35 -2.82 -24.32
C GLN A 125 -15.72 -3.34 -23.03
N LEU A 126 -16.38 -4.32 -22.42
CA LEU A 126 -15.90 -4.92 -21.16
C LEU A 126 -14.82 -5.96 -21.43
N ASP A 127 -13.77 -5.90 -20.63
CA ASP A 127 -12.73 -6.93 -20.46
C ASP A 127 -12.66 -7.30 -18.98
N CYS A 128 -13.51 -8.21 -18.56
CA CYS A 128 -13.57 -8.66 -17.17
C CYS A 128 -12.37 -9.53 -16.73
N GLY A 129 -11.45 -9.80 -17.65
CA GLY A 129 -10.15 -10.45 -17.37
C GLY A 129 -9.01 -9.46 -17.13
N ALA A 130 -9.22 -8.15 -17.33
CA ALA A 130 -8.17 -7.16 -17.20
C ALA A 130 -7.66 -7.03 -15.76
N GLY A 131 -6.32 -6.95 -15.61
CA GLY A 131 -5.66 -6.70 -14.33
C GLY A 131 -5.52 -7.88 -13.41
N TYR A 132 -5.01 -7.65 -12.21
CA TYR A 132 -4.71 -8.68 -11.20
C TYR A 132 -5.63 -8.61 -9.97
N GLU A 133 -6.41 -7.56 -9.79
CA GLU A 133 -7.24 -7.36 -8.60
C GLU A 133 -8.32 -8.43 -8.43
N PHE A 134 -9.01 -8.85 -9.50
CA PHE A 134 -9.98 -9.95 -9.42
C PHE A 134 -9.31 -11.30 -9.18
N TRP A 135 -8.10 -11.51 -9.71
CA TRP A 135 -7.32 -12.70 -9.39
C TRP A 135 -7.01 -12.74 -7.88
N LEU A 136 -6.52 -11.63 -7.31
CA LEU A 136 -6.20 -11.53 -5.88
C LEU A 136 -7.44 -11.75 -5.01
N ALA A 137 -8.58 -11.15 -5.37
CA ALA A 137 -9.84 -11.35 -4.66
C ALA A 137 -10.28 -12.82 -4.63
N ARG A 138 -10.15 -13.54 -5.75
CA ARG A 138 -10.40 -14.98 -5.79
C ARG A 138 -9.45 -15.77 -4.88
N GLN A 139 -8.17 -15.40 -4.85
CA GLN A 139 -7.20 -16.02 -3.95
C GLN A 139 -7.54 -15.79 -2.47
N ALA A 140 -8.01 -14.60 -2.13
CA ALA A 140 -8.46 -14.26 -0.80
C ALA A 140 -9.70 -15.07 -0.38
N LEU A 141 -10.73 -15.09 -1.24
CA LEU A 141 -11.97 -15.85 -0.99
C LEU A 141 -11.75 -17.38 -0.92
N ALA A 142 -10.82 -17.91 -1.71
CA ALA A 142 -10.48 -19.33 -1.67
C ALA A 142 -9.90 -19.75 -0.31
N ARG A 143 -9.28 -18.84 0.43
CA ARG A 143 -8.72 -19.05 1.77
C ARG A 143 -9.68 -18.67 2.88
N ASN A 144 -10.34 -17.54 2.70
CA ASN A 144 -11.29 -16.99 3.66
C ASN A 144 -12.61 -16.62 2.95
N PRO A 145 -13.57 -17.55 2.85
CA PRO A 145 -14.86 -17.27 2.21
C PRO A 145 -15.69 -16.18 2.92
N ALA A 146 -15.35 -15.84 4.16
CA ALA A 146 -16.01 -14.79 4.93
C ALA A 146 -15.44 -13.39 4.73
N ILE A 147 -14.31 -13.25 3.99
CA ILE A 147 -13.65 -11.97 3.77
C ILE A 147 -14.59 -11.01 3.03
N LYS A 148 -14.62 -9.75 3.47
CA LYS A 148 -15.42 -8.70 2.83
C LYS A 148 -14.58 -7.98 1.77
N LEU A 149 -15.10 -7.90 0.55
CA LEU A 149 -14.45 -7.21 -0.56
C LEU A 149 -14.98 -5.78 -0.67
N TYR A 150 -14.08 -4.84 -0.90
CA TYR A 150 -14.37 -3.42 -1.04
C TYR A 150 -13.68 -2.87 -2.30
N GLY A 151 -14.39 -2.21 -3.21
CA GLY A 151 -13.85 -1.57 -4.42
C GLY A 151 -13.77 -0.05 -4.28
N LEU A 152 -12.60 0.55 -4.62
CA LEU A 152 -12.38 2.00 -4.63
C LEU A 152 -11.59 2.41 -5.87
N GLN A 153 -11.87 3.60 -6.41
CA GLN A 153 -11.16 4.16 -7.57
C GLN A 153 -9.95 4.99 -7.13
N TRP A 154 -8.77 4.75 -7.76
CA TRP A 154 -7.63 5.67 -7.77
C TRP A 154 -7.42 6.28 -9.15
N SER A 155 -7.85 5.58 -10.19
CA SER A 155 -7.88 6.07 -11.56
C SER A 155 -9.15 5.59 -12.26
N ALA A 156 -9.47 6.19 -13.41
CA ALA A 156 -10.56 5.72 -14.25
C ALA A 156 -10.25 5.97 -15.73
N PRO A 157 -10.90 5.24 -16.66
CA PRO A 157 -10.68 5.45 -18.08
C PRO A 157 -11.12 6.85 -18.52
N ALA A 158 -10.48 7.39 -19.55
CA ALA A 158 -10.65 8.76 -20.03
C ALA A 158 -12.11 9.16 -20.31
N TRP A 159 -12.94 8.21 -20.72
CA TRP A 159 -14.32 8.46 -21.14
C TRP A 159 -15.30 8.74 -19.97
N VAL A 160 -14.87 8.52 -18.71
CA VAL A 160 -15.73 8.81 -17.54
C VAL A 160 -15.84 10.30 -17.23
N ARG A 161 -14.91 11.13 -17.75
CA ARG A 161 -14.95 12.59 -17.54
C ARG A 161 -16.25 13.19 -18.11
N ASP A 162 -16.87 14.08 -17.36
CA ASP A 162 -17.93 14.90 -17.93
C ASP A 162 -17.35 15.92 -18.95
N PRO A 163 -18.20 16.58 -19.76
CA PRO A 163 -17.72 17.57 -20.73
C PRO A 163 -16.93 18.73 -20.13
N GLN A 164 -17.07 18.98 -18.84
CA GLN A 164 -16.36 20.01 -18.07
C GLN A 164 -15.08 19.46 -17.43
N GLY A 165 -14.74 18.16 -17.62
CA GLY A 165 -13.58 17.49 -17.05
C GLY A 165 -13.77 17.02 -15.60
N GLY A 166 -15.00 17.02 -15.11
CA GLY A 166 -15.32 16.59 -13.75
C GLY A 166 -15.18 15.07 -13.56
N LEU A 167 -14.73 14.67 -12.36
CA LEU A 167 -14.54 13.28 -11.96
C LEU A 167 -15.85 12.62 -11.53
N TRP A 168 -16.76 13.36 -10.91
CA TRP A 168 -17.98 12.89 -10.29
C TRP A 168 -19.16 12.88 -11.30
N SER A 169 -18.97 12.18 -12.41
CA SER A 169 -19.91 12.16 -13.53
C SER A 169 -20.91 11.00 -13.45
N ARG A 170 -21.98 11.05 -14.24
CA ARG A 170 -22.88 9.91 -14.43
C ARG A 170 -22.20 8.75 -15.20
N ALA A 171 -21.25 9.06 -16.07
CA ALA A 171 -20.48 8.06 -16.78
C ALA A 171 -19.63 7.25 -15.81
N ASP A 172 -19.05 7.92 -14.81
CA ASP A 172 -18.28 7.29 -13.76
C ASP A 172 -19.13 6.35 -12.87
N VAL A 173 -20.36 6.77 -12.52
CA VAL A 173 -21.33 5.87 -11.85
C VAL A 173 -21.56 4.60 -12.67
N GLY A 174 -21.70 4.73 -14.00
CA GLY A 174 -21.86 3.60 -14.92
C GLY A 174 -20.64 2.68 -14.87
N TYR A 175 -19.44 3.27 -14.91
CA TYR A 175 -18.18 2.53 -14.85
C TYR A 175 -18.03 1.69 -13.56
N VAL A 176 -18.38 2.26 -12.41
CA VAL A 176 -18.37 1.51 -11.14
C VAL A 176 -19.34 0.33 -11.19
N VAL A 177 -20.52 0.50 -11.78
CA VAL A 177 -21.50 -0.60 -11.96
C VAL A 177 -20.96 -1.67 -12.90
N ASP A 178 -20.29 -1.29 -13.98
CA ASP A 178 -19.70 -2.22 -14.94
C ASP A 178 -18.52 -3.00 -14.32
N TRP A 179 -17.71 -2.36 -13.48
CA TRP A 179 -16.71 -3.06 -12.69
C TRP A 179 -17.34 -4.11 -11.74
N LEU A 180 -18.46 -3.78 -11.10
CA LEU A 180 -19.22 -4.74 -10.27
C LEU A 180 -19.81 -5.89 -11.08
N ARG A 181 -20.24 -5.65 -12.32
CA ARG A 181 -20.68 -6.72 -13.25
C ARG A 181 -19.52 -7.66 -13.56
N CYS A 182 -18.35 -7.11 -13.89
CA CYS A 182 -17.14 -7.88 -14.09
C CYS A 182 -16.71 -8.66 -12.83
N ALA A 183 -16.82 -8.06 -11.64
CA ALA A 183 -16.59 -8.77 -10.39
C ALA A 183 -17.52 -9.99 -10.27
N ARG A 184 -18.81 -9.81 -10.53
CA ARG A 184 -19.82 -10.91 -10.52
C ARG A 184 -19.51 -11.99 -11.55
N GLU A 185 -19.06 -11.64 -12.75
CA GLU A 185 -18.63 -12.62 -13.78
C GLU A 185 -17.40 -13.41 -13.31
N ASN A 186 -16.55 -12.79 -12.50
CA ASN A 186 -15.41 -13.46 -11.85
C ASN A 186 -15.80 -14.26 -10.58
N GLY A 187 -17.10 -14.42 -10.29
CA GLY A 187 -17.59 -15.15 -9.11
C GLY A 187 -17.43 -14.40 -7.81
N LEU A 188 -17.22 -13.07 -7.85
CA LEU A 188 -16.99 -12.24 -6.68
C LEU A 188 -18.26 -11.50 -6.24
N THR A 189 -18.49 -11.44 -4.93
CA THR A 189 -19.50 -10.58 -4.33
C THR A 189 -18.82 -9.41 -3.63
N ILE A 190 -19.03 -8.21 -4.15
CA ILE A 190 -18.44 -6.98 -3.58
C ILE A 190 -19.36 -6.48 -2.45
N SER A 191 -18.85 -6.48 -1.25
CA SER A 191 -19.59 -6.07 -0.04
C SER A 191 -19.70 -4.55 0.07
N TYR A 192 -18.67 -3.83 -0.35
CA TYR A 192 -18.58 -2.38 -0.24
C TYR A 192 -18.02 -1.76 -1.51
N VAL A 193 -18.43 -0.54 -1.82
CA VAL A 193 -17.88 0.28 -2.89
C VAL A 193 -17.80 1.73 -2.43
N GLY A 194 -16.70 2.40 -2.78
CA GLY A 194 -16.51 3.82 -2.53
C GLY A 194 -16.59 4.65 -3.81
N GLY A 195 -16.19 5.91 -3.69
CA GLY A 195 -16.02 6.81 -4.83
C GLY A 195 -14.55 6.90 -5.25
N TRP A 196 -14.03 8.12 -5.22
CA TRP A 196 -12.65 8.44 -5.58
C TRP A 196 -11.77 8.53 -4.33
N ASN A 197 -10.62 7.86 -4.36
CA ASN A 197 -9.61 7.97 -3.32
C ASN A 197 -9.16 9.43 -3.16
N GLU A 198 -9.23 9.95 -1.93
CA GLU A 198 -8.72 11.27 -1.52
C GLU A 198 -9.23 12.50 -2.31
N HIS A 199 -10.39 12.40 -2.93
CA HIS A 199 -11.02 13.49 -3.69
C HIS A 199 -12.33 14.01 -3.09
N TYR A 200 -12.69 13.58 -1.88
CA TYR A 200 -13.92 14.03 -1.25
C TYR A 200 -13.78 15.43 -0.65
N GLN A 201 -14.65 16.34 -1.04
CA GLN A 201 -14.75 17.71 -0.52
C GLN A 201 -16.15 18.04 0.01
N GLY A 202 -17.10 17.12 -0.11
CA GLY A 202 -18.48 17.29 0.34
C GLY A 202 -19.29 18.30 -0.49
N THR A 203 -18.94 18.48 -1.76
CA THR A 203 -19.66 19.39 -2.66
C THR A 203 -20.95 18.76 -3.18
N PRO A 204 -21.98 19.57 -3.57
CA PRO A 204 -23.23 19.04 -4.09
C PRO A 204 -23.11 18.03 -5.24
N PRO A 205 -22.20 18.19 -6.23
CA PRO A 205 -22.00 17.18 -7.26
C PRO A 205 -21.53 15.83 -6.71
N GLN A 206 -20.67 15.84 -5.67
CA GLN A 206 -20.20 14.62 -5.01
C GLN A 206 -21.30 13.92 -4.24
N LEU A 207 -22.13 14.66 -3.50
CA LEU A 207 -23.28 14.11 -2.79
C LEU A 207 -24.28 13.48 -3.78
N ALA A 208 -24.59 14.17 -4.87
CA ALA A 208 -25.45 13.68 -5.94
C ALA A 208 -24.87 12.41 -6.61
N TRP A 209 -23.56 12.31 -6.77
CA TRP A 209 -22.89 11.13 -7.30
C TRP A 209 -23.16 9.89 -6.43
N PHE A 210 -23.00 9.97 -5.11
CA PHE A 210 -23.30 8.87 -4.18
C PHE A 210 -24.77 8.46 -4.23
N VAL A 211 -25.72 9.42 -4.34
CA VAL A 211 -27.15 9.14 -4.50
C VAL A 211 -27.42 8.41 -5.81
N ASN A 212 -26.81 8.88 -6.90
CA ASN A 212 -26.94 8.24 -8.22
C ASN A 212 -26.31 6.83 -8.24
N LEU A 213 -25.18 6.66 -7.56
CA LEU A 213 -24.54 5.34 -7.42
C LEU A 213 -25.48 4.36 -6.70
N ARG A 214 -26.11 4.77 -5.60
CA ARG A 214 -27.05 3.90 -4.89
C ARG A 214 -28.19 3.47 -5.80
N ALA A 215 -28.80 4.41 -6.50
CA ALA A 215 -29.89 4.12 -7.45
C ALA A 215 -29.43 3.18 -8.58
N ALA A 216 -28.23 3.39 -9.11
CA ALA A 216 -27.69 2.55 -10.18
C ALA A 216 -27.35 1.12 -9.69
N LEU A 217 -26.83 0.98 -8.48
CA LEU A 217 -26.57 -0.32 -7.84
C LEU A 217 -27.87 -1.10 -7.63
N ASP A 218 -28.91 -0.43 -7.13
CA ASP A 218 -30.23 -1.04 -6.91
C ASP A 218 -30.83 -1.53 -8.24
N ALA A 219 -30.79 -0.68 -9.27
CA ALA A 219 -31.28 -1.01 -10.60
C ALA A 219 -30.51 -2.15 -11.28
N ALA A 220 -29.21 -2.29 -10.99
CA ALA A 220 -28.34 -3.33 -11.55
C ALA A 220 -28.32 -4.64 -10.75
N GLY A 221 -29.11 -4.74 -9.67
CA GLY A 221 -29.20 -5.93 -8.83
C GLY A 221 -28.05 -6.07 -7.82
N PHE A 222 -27.43 -4.95 -7.42
CA PHE A 222 -26.38 -4.86 -6.39
C PHE A 222 -26.90 -4.18 -5.10
N ALA A 223 -28.18 -4.34 -4.76
CA ALA A 223 -28.77 -3.73 -3.58
C ALA A 223 -28.03 -4.10 -2.27
N GLY A 224 -27.39 -5.29 -2.23
CA GLY A 224 -26.57 -5.73 -1.08
C GLY A 224 -25.22 -5.06 -0.95
N THR A 225 -24.70 -4.40 -2.01
CA THR A 225 -23.43 -3.68 -1.96
C THR A 225 -23.60 -2.36 -1.21
N GLN A 226 -22.84 -2.17 -0.14
CA GLN A 226 -22.88 -0.98 0.70
C GLN A 226 -21.95 0.12 0.17
N ILE A 227 -22.29 1.38 0.42
CA ILE A 227 -21.48 2.52 -0.03
C ILE A 227 -20.71 3.11 1.14
N VAL A 228 -19.39 3.24 0.95
CA VAL A 228 -18.48 3.97 1.84
C VAL A 228 -18.26 5.36 1.29
N ALA A 229 -18.51 6.39 2.09
CA ALA A 229 -18.31 7.77 1.68
C ALA A 229 -17.01 8.35 2.25
N ALA A 230 -16.46 9.26 1.51
CA ALA A 230 -15.27 10.07 1.69
C ALA A 230 -13.99 9.40 1.21
N ASP A 231 -13.44 8.42 1.92
CA ASP A 231 -12.09 7.90 1.61
C ASP A 231 -11.07 9.04 1.38
N GLN A 232 -11.02 9.96 2.33
CA GLN A 232 -10.27 11.20 2.21
C GLN A 232 -9.12 11.27 3.19
N ALA A 233 -7.96 11.71 2.69
CA ALA A 233 -6.79 12.00 3.51
C ALA A 233 -7.04 13.10 4.55
N PRO A 234 -6.27 13.12 5.66
CA PRO A 234 -6.34 14.19 6.64
C PRO A 234 -6.00 15.54 6.00
N GLN A 235 -6.71 16.58 6.42
CA GLN A 235 -6.40 17.93 5.96
C GLN A 235 -5.14 18.47 6.64
N VAL A 236 -4.32 19.18 5.86
CA VAL A 236 -3.13 19.88 6.38
C VAL A 236 -3.54 21.18 7.04
N ALA A 237 -3.23 21.33 8.31
CA ALA A 237 -3.39 22.58 9.04
C ALA A 237 -2.01 23.18 9.37
N VAL A 238 -1.81 24.47 9.03
CA VAL A 238 -0.59 25.18 9.42
C VAL A 238 -0.89 25.97 10.70
N ARG A 239 -0.31 25.54 11.83
CA ARG A 239 -0.35 26.30 13.09
C ARG A 239 1.06 26.69 13.52
N ARG A 240 1.30 27.98 13.75
CA ARG A 240 2.59 28.56 14.20
C ARG A 240 3.78 28.10 13.33
N GLY A 241 3.60 28.08 12.00
CA GLY A 241 4.65 27.69 11.06
C GLY A 241 4.99 26.20 11.02
N ARG A 242 4.21 25.36 11.70
CA ARG A 242 4.32 23.89 11.63
C ARG A 242 3.15 23.31 10.86
N MET A 243 3.42 22.48 9.87
CA MET A 243 2.40 21.68 9.21
C MET A 243 1.91 20.60 10.16
N GLY A 244 0.59 20.45 10.26
CA GLY A 244 -0.04 19.37 11.01
C GLY A 244 -1.16 18.76 10.17
N TYR A 245 -1.27 17.46 10.24
CA TYR A 245 -2.37 16.71 9.61
C TYR A 245 -3.46 16.45 10.64
N SER A 246 -4.73 16.61 10.27
CA SER A 246 -5.85 16.30 11.13
C SER A 246 -7.00 15.70 10.33
N PRO A 247 -7.52 14.52 10.69
CA PRO A 247 -8.70 13.93 10.07
C PRO A 247 -10.00 14.66 10.47
N LEU A 248 -9.94 15.48 11.50
CA LEU A 248 -11.11 16.11 12.12
C LEU A 248 -12.02 16.87 11.14
N PRO A 249 -11.50 17.73 10.23
CA PRO A 249 -12.35 18.44 9.28
C PRO A 249 -13.11 17.50 8.34
N VAL A 250 -12.46 16.41 7.89
CA VAL A 250 -13.06 15.44 6.98
C VAL A 250 -14.21 14.69 7.68
N TRP A 251 -13.97 14.16 8.87
CA TRP A 251 -15.01 13.50 9.67
C TRP A 251 -16.22 14.40 9.92
N ARG A 252 -15.96 15.66 10.26
CA ARG A 252 -17.03 16.66 10.48
C ARG A 252 -17.82 16.90 9.20
N ALA A 253 -17.13 17.16 8.07
CA ALA A 253 -17.79 17.42 6.80
C ALA A 253 -18.67 16.25 6.35
N VAL A 254 -18.19 15.02 6.45
CA VAL A 254 -18.97 13.82 6.10
C VAL A 254 -20.20 13.70 7.01
N ALA A 255 -20.03 13.85 8.32
CA ALA A 255 -21.12 13.77 9.29
C ALA A 255 -22.16 14.88 9.08
N ASP A 256 -21.71 16.11 8.83
CA ASP A 256 -22.59 17.25 8.57
C ASP A 256 -23.39 17.03 7.27
N ASN A 257 -22.77 16.49 6.21
CA ASN A 257 -23.46 16.17 4.95
C ASN A 257 -24.50 15.04 5.11
N VAL A 258 -24.23 14.01 5.91
CA VAL A 258 -25.21 12.95 6.22
C VAL A 258 -26.47 13.53 6.88
N VAL A 259 -26.33 14.58 7.68
CA VAL A 259 -27.48 15.24 8.33
C VAL A 259 -28.17 16.22 7.39
N ALA A 260 -27.40 17.02 6.66
CA ALA A 260 -27.91 18.10 5.80
C ALA A 260 -28.61 17.60 4.54
N ASP A 261 -28.17 16.45 4.01
CA ASP A 261 -28.76 15.79 2.83
C ASP A 261 -29.30 14.41 3.18
N PRO A 262 -30.61 14.27 3.46
CA PRO A 262 -31.20 12.96 3.78
C PRO A 262 -31.07 11.92 2.64
N SER A 263 -30.94 12.33 1.39
CA SER A 263 -30.76 11.42 0.25
C SER A 263 -29.35 10.83 0.25
N PHE A 264 -28.34 11.67 0.46
CA PHE A 264 -26.97 11.26 0.70
C PHE A 264 -26.88 10.36 1.95
N GLY A 265 -27.52 10.78 3.05
CA GLY A 265 -27.55 10.00 4.28
C GLY A 265 -28.16 8.59 4.09
N ARG A 266 -29.16 8.41 3.25
CA ARG A 266 -29.72 7.09 2.92
C ARG A 266 -28.83 6.27 1.98
N ALA A 267 -28.17 6.93 1.04
CA ALA A 267 -27.29 6.26 0.08
C ALA A 267 -26.04 5.67 0.72
N VAL A 268 -25.47 6.35 1.72
CA VAL A 268 -24.21 5.99 2.35
C VAL A 268 -24.43 5.06 3.53
N SER A 269 -23.66 3.96 3.59
CA SER A 269 -23.71 2.96 4.67
C SER A 269 -22.60 3.14 5.71
N VAL A 270 -21.43 3.61 5.30
CA VAL A 270 -20.22 3.74 6.12
C VAL A 270 -19.58 5.10 5.88
N LEU A 271 -19.02 5.69 6.92
CA LEU A 271 -18.21 6.91 6.84
C LEU A 271 -16.73 6.53 6.96
N GLY A 272 -15.94 6.72 5.90
CA GLY A 272 -14.52 6.38 5.82
C GLY A 272 -13.61 7.61 5.77
N VAL A 273 -12.51 7.61 6.53
CA VAL A 273 -11.47 8.64 6.49
C VAL A 273 -10.11 7.98 6.69
N HIS A 274 -9.07 8.52 6.07
CA HIS A 274 -7.71 8.03 6.18
C HIS A 274 -7.00 8.57 7.41
N ASP A 275 -6.04 7.81 7.95
CA ASP A 275 -5.12 8.18 9.03
C ASP A 275 -5.81 8.89 10.23
N THR A 276 -6.96 8.40 10.62
CA THR A 276 -7.73 8.93 11.77
C THR A 276 -6.94 8.80 13.06
N CYS A 277 -6.19 7.70 13.19
CA CYS A 277 -5.33 7.36 14.30
C CYS A 277 -3.88 7.25 13.84
N GLY A 278 -2.93 7.55 14.73
CA GLY A 278 -1.52 7.26 14.47
C GLY A 278 -0.71 8.39 13.85
N LEU A 279 -1.28 9.56 13.55
CA LEU A 279 -0.51 10.71 13.08
C LEU A 279 0.42 11.26 14.17
N PRO A 280 1.73 11.49 13.88
CA PRO A 280 2.67 12.05 14.86
C PRO A 280 2.24 13.40 15.41
N THR A 281 1.60 14.23 14.60
CA THR A 281 1.11 15.55 14.95
C THR A 281 0.00 15.53 16.01
N SER A 282 -0.72 14.42 16.14
CA SER A 282 -1.71 14.20 17.20
C SER A 282 -1.13 13.48 18.43
N GLY A 283 0.18 13.19 18.44
CA GLY A 283 0.80 12.31 19.43
C GLY A 283 0.26 10.89 19.38
N TYR A 284 -0.10 10.43 18.19
CA TYR A 284 -0.74 9.12 17.92
C TYR A 284 -2.10 8.95 18.61
N ARG A 285 -2.79 10.03 18.91
CA ARG A 285 -4.17 9.98 19.36
C ARG A 285 -5.11 9.95 18.17
N CYS A 286 -6.20 9.21 18.31
CA CYS A 286 -7.26 9.22 17.33
C CYS A 286 -8.14 10.45 17.54
N VAL A 287 -8.22 11.34 16.56
CA VAL A 287 -8.88 12.63 16.71
C VAL A 287 -10.10 12.70 15.81
N VAL A 288 -11.27 12.53 16.42
CA VAL A 288 -12.57 12.71 15.76
C VAL A 288 -13.39 13.71 16.57
N ALA A 289 -14.09 14.64 15.90
CA ALA A 289 -15.00 15.54 16.60
C ALA A 289 -16.11 14.77 17.30
N ALA A 290 -16.38 15.10 18.55
CA ALA A 290 -17.50 14.53 19.31
C ALA A 290 -18.83 14.65 18.53
N GLN A 291 -19.04 15.78 17.84
CA GLN A 291 -20.20 16.01 17.00
C GLN A 291 -20.27 15.00 15.84
N ALA A 292 -19.18 14.74 15.13
CA ALA A 292 -19.13 13.76 14.02
C ALA A 292 -19.49 12.37 14.52
N ARG A 293 -18.90 11.96 15.65
CA ARG A 293 -19.20 10.68 16.30
C ARG A 293 -20.68 10.58 16.73
N ALA A 294 -21.20 11.61 17.37
CA ALA A 294 -22.59 11.65 17.82
C ALA A 294 -23.58 11.59 16.65
N VAL A 295 -23.30 12.30 15.54
CA VAL A 295 -24.11 12.24 14.33
C VAL A 295 -24.06 10.83 13.71
N ALA A 296 -22.88 10.24 13.56
CA ALA A 296 -22.73 8.90 13.02
C ALA A 296 -23.47 7.86 13.87
N ALA A 297 -23.35 7.93 15.19
CA ALA A 297 -24.06 7.05 16.13
C ALA A 297 -25.58 7.22 16.00
N ARG A 298 -26.10 8.43 15.95
CA ARG A 298 -27.53 8.71 15.77
C ARG A 298 -28.06 8.19 14.43
N MET A 299 -27.25 8.27 13.38
CA MET A 299 -27.60 7.74 12.06
C MET A 299 -27.41 6.22 11.97
N GLY A 300 -26.84 5.58 12.99
CA GLY A 300 -26.52 4.14 12.99
C GLY A 300 -25.45 3.74 11.99
N LYS A 301 -24.55 4.65 11.63
CA LYS A 301 -23.52 4.42 10.62
C LYS A 301 -22.17 4.14 11.28
N PRO A 302 -21.47 3.07 10.84
CA PRO A 302 -20.09 2.80 11.24
C PRO A 302 -19.14 3.93 10.80
N LEU A 303 -18.13 4.19 11.61
CA LEU A 303 -16.97 5.01 11.27
C LEU A 303 -15.80 4.07 10.96
N TRP A 304 -15.15 4.28 9.83
CA TRP A 304 -13.97 3.51 9.44
C TRP A 304 -12.74 4.38 9.30
N GLU A 305 -11.62 3.82 9.69
CA GLU A 305 -10.32 4.19 9.21
C GLU A 305 -10.10 3.45 7.89
N SER A 306 -10.58 4.05 6.79
CA SER A 306 -10.65 3.38 5.49
C SER A 306 -9.31 3.31 4.77
N GLU A 307 -8.28 3.97 5.30
CA GLU A 307 -6.87 3.76 4.97
C GLU A 307 -5.98 4.21 6.13
N LEU A 308 -5.09 3.33 6.55
CA LEU A 308 -4.07 3.55 7.57
C LEU A 308 -2.71 3.11 7.05
N GLY A 309 -1.75 4.02 6.96
CA GLY A 309 -0.42 3.70 6.46
C GLY A 309 0.31 2.65 7.32
N ALA A 310 0.76 1.56 6.71
CA ALA A 310 1.44 0.45 7.37
C ALA A 310 2.91 0.37 6.94
N THR A 311 3.82 0.93 7.76
CA THR A 311 5.27 0.90 7.50
C THR A 311 6.02 0.18 8.62
N PRO A 312 6.78 -0.90 8.32
CA PRO A 312 7.57 -1.62 9.32
C PRO A 312 8.79 -0.84 9.84
N SER A 313 9.22 0.15 9.09
CA SER A 313 10.39 0.99 9.41
C SER A 313 10.02 2.47 9.51
N THR A 314 10.98 3.28 9.95
CA THR A 314 10.89 4.75 9.99
C THR A 314 10.85 5.41 8.59
N GLY A 315 10.36 4.68 7.56
CA GLY A 315 10.30 5.12 6.18
C GLY A 315 9.47 6.38 5.93
N ILE A 316 9.09 6.57 4.68
CA ILE A 316 8.55 7.84 4.13
C ILE A 316 7.26 8.33 4.84
N ASN A 317 6.50 7.45 5.48
CA ASN A 317 5.36 7.87 6.31
C ASN A 317 5.76 7.91 7.80
N PRO A 318 6.10 9.07 8.34
CA PRO A 318 6.42 9.21 9.77
C PRO A 318 5.19 9.03 10.67
N ALA A 319 3.98 8.88 10.09
CA ALA A 319 2.74 8.77 10.84
C ALA A 319 2.64 7.49 11.66
N LEU A 320 3.24 6.40 11.17
CA LEU A 320 3.22 5.10 11.85
C LEU A 320 4.62 4.48 11.90
N PRO A 321 5.49 4.88 12.82
CA PRO A 321 6.81 4.29 12.95
C PRO A 321 6.70 2.86 13.50
N GLY A 322 6.71 1.88 12.59
CA GLY A 322 6.84 0.47 12.91
C GLY A 322 5.66 -0.18 13.65
N PRO A 323 5.87 -1.39 14.17
CA PRO A 323 4.79 -2.20 14.76
C PRO A 323 4.17 -1.57 16.00
N GLY A 324 4.92 -0.78 16.77
CA GLY A 324 4.39 -0.07 17.96
C GLY A 324 3.39 1.03 17.60
N GLY A 325 3.63 1.75 16.49
CA GLY A 325 2.69 2.75 15.98
C GLY A 325 1.39 2.11 15.50
N LEU A 326 1.49 1.02 14.73
CA LEU A 326 0.34 0.26 14.26
C LEU A 326 -0.48 -0.30 15.43
N ALA A 327 0.16 -0.92 16.42
CA ALA A 327 -0.52 -1.44 17.60
C ALA A 327 -1.35 -0.37 18.32
N ARG A 328 -0.80 0.83 18.47
CA ARG A 328 -1.51 1.97 19.07
C ARG A 328 -2.69 2.46 18.24
N ALA A 329 -2.51 2.51 16.92
CA ALA A 329 -3.57 2.96 16.03
C ALA A 329 -4.74 1.98 16.03
N LEU A 330 -4.47 0.67 15.95
CA LEU A 330 -5.50 -0.37 15.95
C LEU A 330 -6.30 -0.38 17.26
N ASP A 331 -5.60 -0.44 18.38
CA ASP A 331 -6.21 -0.58 19.72
C ASP A 331 -6.86 0.73 20.20
N GLY A 332 -6.33 1.89 19.78
CA GLY A 332 -6.92 3.18 20.10
C GLY A 332 -8.08 3.60 19.21
N ALA A 333 -8.28 2.97 18.09
CA ALA A 333 -9.24 3.41 17.07
C ALA A 333 -10.68 3.42 17.59
N TYR A 334 -11.11 2.37 18.27
CA TYR A 334 -12.45 2.33 18.86
C TYR A 334 -12.55 3.22 20.09
N GLY A 335 -11.73 2.98 21.11
CA GLY A 335 -11.82 3.67 22.40
C GLY A 335 -11.74 5.20 22.29
N GLN A 336 -10.85 5.73 21.44
CA GLN A 336 -10.65 7.16 21.26
C GLN A 336 -11.51 7.77 20.14
N ALA A 337 -11.64 7.10 18.98
CA ALA A 337 -12.31 7.64 17.81
C ALA A 337 -13.70 7.05 17.54
N GLY A 338 -14.05 5.91 18.13
CA GLY A 338 -15.28 5.19 17.83
C GLY A 338 -15.26 4.53 16.44
N VAL A 339 -14.06 4.27 15.92
CA VAL A 339 -13.84 3.58 14.65
C VAL A 339 -14.12 2.09 14.85
N THR A 340 -14.87 1.50 13.91
CA THR A 340 -15.30 0.10 14.01
C THR A 340 -14.76 -0.81 12.92
N GLY A 341 -14.11 -0.25 11.90
CA GLY A 341 -13.44 -0.98 10.82
C GLY A 341 -12.15 -0.28 10.42
N ILE A 342 -11.10 -1.04 10.08
CA ILE A 342 -9.78 -0.51 9.75
C ILE A 342 -9.22 -1.23 8.53
N LEU A 343 -8.64 -0.48 7.60
CA LEU A 343 -7.94 -0.99 6.42
C LEU A 343 -6.53 -0.42 6.38
N VAL A 344 -5.50 -1.29 6.40
CA VAL A 344 -4.09 -0.86 6.34
C VAL A 344 -3.59 -0.80 4.90
N TRP A 345 -2.80 0.19 4.55
CA TRP A 345 -2.16 0.35 3.25
C TRP A 345 -0.63 0.28 3.35
N PRO A 346 0.04 -0.50 2.48
CA PRO A 346 -0.52 -1.50 1.57
C PRO A 346 -0.68 -2.89 2.22
N LEU A 347 -1.44 -3.76 1.54
CA LEU A 347 -1.55 -5.17 1.86
C LEU A 347 -0.20 -5.88 1.84
N VAL A 348 0.51 -5.70 0.73
CA VAL A 348 1.75 -6.38 0.40
C VAL A 348 2.63 -5.45 -0.41
N ASP A 349 3.94 -5.55 -0.22
CA ASP A 349 4.94 -4.90 -1.07
C ASP A 349 5.35 -5.87 -2.18
N ALA A 350 4.54 -5.93 -3.24
CA ALA A 350 4.79 -6.73 -4.44
C ALA A 350 4.91 -5.82 -5.67
N ILE A 351 5.72 -4.77 -5.53
CA ILE A 351 6.05 -3.77 -6.54
C ILE A 351 7.47 -4.00 -7.06
N PRO A 352 7.85 -3.44 -8.22
CA PRO A 352 9.25 -3.40 -8.62
C PRO A 352 10.14 -2.77 -7.53
N PRO A 353 11.30 -3.38 -7.23
CA PRO A 353 12.22 -2.81 -6.25
C PRO A 353 12.65 -1.39 -6.59
N ASP A 354 13.01 -0.62 -5.56
CA ASP A 354 13.53 0.74 -5.67
C ASP A 354 12.46 1.80 -6.07
N LEU A 355 11.17 1.49 -5.96
CA LEU A 355 10.08 2.48 -6.07
C LEU A 355 9.86 3.24 -4.75
N PRO A 356 9.18 4.40 -4.77
CA PRO A 356 9.08 5.28 -3.60
C PRO A 356 8.42 4.66 -2.37
N HIS A 357 7.51 3.71 -2.55
CA HIS A 357 6.76 3.10 -1.46
C HIS A 357 7.20 1.68 -1.12
N GLU A 358 8.39 1.28 -1.55
CA GLU A 358 8.99 0.00 -1.17
C GLU A 358 9.14 -0.19 0.36
N ASN A 359 9.28 -1.43 0.79
CA ASN A 359 9.45 -1.81 2.19
C ASN A 359 8.26 -1.45 3.10
N ARG A 360 7.05 -1.54 2.57
CA ARG A 360 5.78 -1.37 3.29
C ARG A 360 4.95 -2.64 3.28
N GLY A 361 3.81 -2.61 3.96
CA GLY A 361 2.85 -3.71 3.95
C GLY A 361 3.14 -4.83 4.94
N LEU A 362 2.26 -5.81 4.95
CA LEU A 362 2.29 -6.93 5.88
C LEU A 362 3.33 -7.97 5.48
N VAL A 363 3.54 -8.13 4.19
CA VAL A 363 4.56 -9.00 3.60
C VAL A 363 5.31 -8.23 2.51
N TRP A 364 6.63 -8.35 2.49
CA TRP A 364 7.43 -7.91 1.34
C TRP A 364 7.55 -9.06 0.35
N ALA A 365 7.12 -8.84 -0.87
CA ALA A 365 7.06 -9.83 -1.94
C ALA A 365 7.41 -9.17 -3.29
N ASP A 366 8.58 -8.51 -3.33
CA ASP A 366 9.11 -7.74 -4.46
C ASP A 366 10.03 -8.54 -5.38
N ARG A 367 10.24 -9.86 -5.10
CA ARG A 367 11.25 -10.73 -5.72
C ARG A 367 10.70 -12.03 -6.27
N PRO A 368 9.83 -12.02 -7.26
CA PRO A 368 9.27 -13.25 -7.83
C PRO A 368 10.33 -14.12 -8.53
N TRP A 369 11.44 -13.55 -8.99
CA TRP A 369 12.51 -14.29 -9.69
C TRP A 369 13.29 -15.28 -8.83
N ASP A 370 13.36 -15.08 -7.53
CA ASP A 370 14.02 -15.98 -6.58
C ASP A 370 13.06 -16.54 -5.51
N GLY A 371 11.83 -16.05 -5.46
CA GLY A 371 10.81 -16.48 -4.51
C GLY A 371 11.01 -15.94 -3.10
N PHE A 372 11.97 -15.05 -2.85
CA PHE A 372 12.16 -14.44 -1.53
C PHE A 372 10.94 -13.61 -1.13
N TYR A 373 10.52 -13.75 0.13
CA TYR A 373 9.54 -12.88 0.77
C TYR A 373 9.86 -12.70 2.26
N TYR A 374 9.32 -11.68 2.88
CA TYR A 374 9.50 -11.38 4.29
C TYR A 374 8.18 -11.01 4.96
N VAL A 375 7.77 -11.84 5.93
CA VAL A 375 6.59 -11.56 6.77
C VAL A 375 6.98 -10.53 7.80
N THR A 376 6.43 -9.33 7.71
CA THR A 376 6.82 -8.21 8.56
C THR A 376 6.22 -8.33 9.97
N PRO A 377 6.79 -7.65 10.97
CA PRO A 377 6.20 -7.59 12.31
C PRO A 377 4.78 -7.04 12.35
N LEU A 378 4.35 -6.26 11.34
CA LEU A 378 2.99 -5.72 11.25
C LEU A 378 1.94 -6.81 11.13
N THR A 379 2.24 -7.90 10.41
CA THR A 379 1.39 -9.09 10.30
C THR A 379 0.99 -9.62 11.67
N TRP A 380 1.95 -9.70 12.58
CA TRP A 380 1.75 -10.25 13.92
C TRP A 380 1.07 -9.28 14.88
N VAL A 381 1.14 -7.98 14.61
CA VAL A 381 0.33 -6.97 15.33
C VAL A 381 -1.14 -7.10 14.96
N ILE A 382 -1.45 -7.21 13.67
CA ILE A 382 -2.82 -7.42 13.17
C ILE A 382 -3.39 -8.75 13.68
N ALA A 383 -2.61 -9.81 13.62
CA ALA A 383 -2.99 -11.15 14.09
C ALA A 383 -3.49 -11.17 15.54
N GLN A 384 -3.00 -10.29 16.42
CA GLN A 384 -3.43 -10.18 17.81
C GLN A 384 -4.90 -9.76 17.96
N THR A 385 -5.52 -9.26 16.90
CA THR A 385 -6.97 -8.97 16.88
C THR A 385 -7.70 -9.89 15.92
N THR A 386 -7.24 -10.02 14.69
CA THR A 386 -7.98 -10.69 13.62
C THR A 386 -8.12 -12.19 13.80
N GLN A 387 -7.16 -12.87 14.40
CA GLN A 387 -7.26 -14.31 14.69
C GLN A 387 -8.18 -14.62 15.88
N PHE A 388 -8.54 -13.62 16.66
CA PHE A 388 -9.29 -13.78 17.92
C PHE A 388 -10.68 -13.13 17.87
N THR A 389 -11.04 -12.56 16.73
CA THR A 389 -12.31 -11.86 16.51
C THR A 389 -12.85 -12.14 15.10
N ALA A 390 -14.11 -11.81 14.87
CA ALA A 390 -14.68 -11.84 13.53
C ALA A 390 -15.59 -10.62 13.32
N PRO A 391 -15.77 -10.15 12.06
CA PRO A 391 -16.77 -9.15 11.73
C PRO A 391 -18.14 -9.55 12.26
N GLY A 392 -18.84 -8.59 12.88
CA GLY A 392 -20.12 -8.85 13.54
C GLY A 392 -20.01 -9.14 15.05
N TRP A 393 -18.80 -9.41 15.59
CA TRP A 393 -18.59 -9.33 17.04
C TRP A 393 -18.86 -7.90 17.50
N ARG A 394 -19.03 -7.70 18.79
CA ARG A 394 -19.34 -6.39 19.35
C ARG A 394 -18.24 -5.97 20.33
N TYR A 395 -17.91 -4.70 20.33
CA TYR A 395 -17.08 -4.16 21.40
C TYR A 395 -17.80 -4.33 22.75
N ALA A 396 -17.07 -4.56 23.81
CA ALA A 396 -17.62 -4.57 25.18
C ALA A 396 -17.68 -3.11 25.68
N ALA A 397 -18.89 -2.59 25.90
CA ALA A 397 -19.05 -1.19 26.29
C ALA A 397 -18.44 -0.93 27.68
N GLY A 398 -17.46 -0.01 27.74
CA GLY A 398 -16.72 0.37 28.95
C GLY A 398 -15.59 -0.59 29.32
N ALA A 399 -15.26 -1.55 28.45
CA ALA A 399 -14.08 -2.40 28.57
C ALA A 399 -13.04 -2.04 27.49
N ASP A 400 -12.81 -0.75 27.33
CA ASP A 400 -11.82 -0.11 26.47
C ASP A 400 -11.19 1.06 27.23
N GLY A 401 -9.93 1.40 26.94
CA GLY A 401 -9.35 2.58 27.55
C GLY A 401 -7.82 2.55 27.72
N PRO A 402 -7.28 3.61 28.34
CA PRO A 402 -5.85 3.72 28.58
C PRO A 402 -5.36 2.82 29.72
N LEU A 403 -4.11 2.42 29.65
CA LEU A 403 -3.38 1.71 30.69
C LEU A 403 -2.51 2.67 31.51
N PRO A 404 -2.36 2.48 32.84
CA PRO A 404 -1.77 3.47 33.74
C PRO A 404 -0.29 3.78 33.49
N ALA A 405 0.52 2.83 33.04
CA ALA A 405 1.92 3.06 32.69
C ALA A 405 2.12 3.44 31.21
N GLY A 406 1.04 3.59 30.45
CA GLY A 406 1.01 3.81 29.01
C GLY A 406 0.53 2.58 28.23
N GLY A 407 -0.09 2.82 27.10
CA GLY A 407 -0.78 1.83 26.31
C GLY A 407 -2.30 1.93 26.44
N SER A 408 -3.00 1.00 25.86
CA SER A 408 -4.47 0.93 25.86
C SER A 408 -4.95 -0.51 25.66
N TYR A 409 -6.27 -0.71 25.71
CA TYR A 409 -6.89 -2.00 25.46
C TYR A 409 -8.30 -1.82 24.89
N ASP A 410 -8.71 -2.77 24.05
CA ASP A 410 -10.06 -2.95 23.53
C ASP A 410 -10.55 -4.38 23.80
N THR A 411 -11.84 -4.53 23.99
CA THR A 411 -12.46 -5.86 24.27
C THR A 411 -13.60 -6.14 23.32
N TYR A 412 -13.70 -7.38 22.88
CA TYR A 412 -14.64 -7.88 21.88
C TYR A 412 -15.45 -9.04 22.43
N LEU A 413 -16.75 -9.05 22.14
CA LEU A 413 -17.74 -10.04 22.55
C LEU A 413 -18.27 -10.80 21.32
N ALA A 414 -18.17 -12.09 21.31
CA ALA A 414 -18.77 -12.95 20.31
C ALA A 414 -20.32 -12.94 20.38
N PRO A 415 -21.02 -13.21 19.28
CA PRO A 415 -22.47 -13.38 19.28
C PRO A 415 -22.91 -14.41 20.32
N GLY A 416 -24.02 -14.14 20.99
CA GLY A 416 -24.56 -15.04 22.04
C GLY A 416 -23.70 -15.15 23.30
N ARG A 417 -22.68 -14.31 23.47
CA ARG A 417 -21.71 -14.36 24.59
C ARG A 417 -20.91 -15.66 24.63
N SER A 418 -20.73 -16.30 23.47
CA SER A 418 -20.06 -17.61 23.36
C SER A 418 -18.56 -17.54 23.65
N ALA A 419 -17.94 -16.36 23.40
CA ALA A 419 -16.52 -16.07 23.62
C ALA A 419 -16.30 -14.57 23.82
N TRP A 420 -15.10 -14.23 24.26
CA TRP A 420 -14.61 -12.86 24.31
C TRP A 420 -13.11 -12.83 24.07
N SER A 421 -12.60 -11.65 23.64
CA SER A 421 -11.18 -11.39 23.45
C SER A 421 -10.86 -9.96 23.87
N MET A 422 -9.81 -9.77 24.68
CA MET A 422 -9.27 -8.48 25.07
C MET A 422 -7.88 -8.34 24.47
N VAL A 423 -7.66 -7.31 23.68
CA VAL A 423 -6.36 -6.96 23.11
C VAL A 423 -5.82 -5.77 23.89
N ALA A 424 -4.57 -5.84 24.34
CA ALA A 424 -3.93 -4.79 25.11
C ALA A 424 -2.53 -4.51 24.56
N GLN A 425 -2.21 -3.27 24.25
CA GLN A 425 -0.89 -2.88 23.78
C GLN A 425 -0.17 -1.99 24.81
N THR A 426 1.13 -2.19 24.91
CA THR A 426 2.02 -1.50 25.85
C THR A 426 3.20 -0.84 25.12
N SER A 427 3.01 -0.48 23.83
CA SER A 427 4.08 0.02 22.95
C SER A 427 4.81 1.25 23.52
N VAL A 428 4.11 2.07 24.29
CA VAL A 428 4.64 3.28 24.93
C VAL A 428 4.66 3.20 26.46
N ALA A 429 4.42 2.03 27.03
CA ALA A 429 4.50 1.86 28.47
C ALA A 429 5.93 2.13 28.96
N THR A 430 6.02 2.87 30.07
CA THR A 430 7.29 3.25 30.72
C THR A 430 7.76 2.25 31.77
N ALA A 431 6.82 1.40 32.24
CA ALA A 431 7.06 0.38 33.25
C ALA A 431 6.10 -0.80 33.08
N ALA A 432 6.42 -1.92 33.72
CA ALA A 432 5.48 -3.02 33.88
C ALA A 432 4.25 -2.56 34.68
N GLN A 433 3.08 -3.12 34.36
CA GLN A 433 1.83 -2.73 34.98
C GLN A 433 0.91 -3.93 35.22
N GLN A 434 0.27 -3.95 36.36
CA GLN A 434 -0.64 -5.01 36.75
C GLN A 434 -2.07 -4.64 36.34
N VAL A 435 -2.74 -5.54 35.60
CA VAL A 435 -4.14 -5.40 35.26
C VAL A 435 -4.92 -6.55 35.86
N THR A 436 -5.95 -6.22 36.67
CA THR A 436 -6.91 -7.19 37.17
C THR A 436 -8.15 -7.17 36.28
N ILE A 437 -8.52 -8.34 35.76
CA ILE A 437 -9.63 -8.48 34.81
C ILE A 437 -10.74 -9.25 35.50
N HIS A 438 -11.95 -8.70 35.47
CA HIS A 438 -13.18 -9.31 35.99
C HIS A 438 -14.11 -9.62 34.81
N VAL A 439 -14.43 -10.88 34.63
CA VAL A 439 -15.34 -11.37 33.58
C VAL A 439 -16.70 -11.63 34.16
N THR A 440 -17.74 -10.98 33.67
CA THR A 440 -19.11 -11.00 34.18
C THR A 440 -20.14 -11.12 33.04
N GLY A 441 -21.41 -10.99 33.36
CA GLY A 441 -22.49 -10.90 32.36
C GLY A 441 -22.72 -12.17 31.54
N GLY A 442 -22.40 -13.34 32.09
CA GLY A 442 -22.62 -14.64 31.44
C GLY A 442 -21.59 -15.02 30.38
N LEU A 443 -20.42 -14.39 30.40
CA LEU A 443 -19.29 -14.76 29.55
C LEU A 443 -18.56 -16.00 30.10
N PRO A 444 -17.94 -16.84 29.25
CA PRO A 444 -17.09 -17.93 29.68
C PRO A 444 -15.86 -17.42 30.43
N ALA A 445 -15.52 -18.02 31.58
CA ALA A 445 -14.39 -17.63 32.41
C ALA A 445 -13.68 -18.85 33.04
N ARG A 446 -13.68 -20.01 32.34
CA ARG A 446 -13.03 -21.24 32.88
C ARG A 446 -11.53 -21.25 32.55
N VAL A 447 -11.18 -20.97 31.32
CA VAL A 447 -9.80 -20.89 30.81
C VAL A 447 -9.68 -19.65 29.96
N VAL A 448 -8.62 -18.91 30.18
CA VAL A 448 -8.22 -17.75 29.34
C VAL A 448 -6.89 -18.05 28.70
N HIS A 449 -6.89 -18.15 27.38
CA HIS A 449 -5.68 -18.33 26.58
C HIS A 449 -4.98 -16.98 26.43
N VAL A 450 -3.64 -16.98 26.48
CA VAL A 450 -2.84 -15.77 26.44
C VAL A 450 -1.87 -15.83 25.26
N TRP A 451 -1.92 -14.82 24.42
CA TRP A 451 -0.99 -14.63 23.30
C TRP A 451 -0.24 -13.31 23.44
N SER A 452 0.98 -13.25 22.91
CA SER A 452 1.73 -12.01 22.94
C SER A 452 2.62 -11.82 21.72
N THR A 453 2.82 -10.55 21.34
CA THR A 453 3.77 -10.13 20.31
C THR A 453 4.73 -9.10 20.89
N ASN A 454 6.03 -9.41 20.85
CA ASN A 454 7.07 -8.45 21.17
C ASN A 454 7.25 -7.47 20.01
N LEU A 455 7.02 -6.17 20.27
CA LEU A 455 7.09 -5.11 19.27
C LEU A 455 8.55 -4.66 18.95
N ARG A 456 9.52 -5.11 19.73
CA ARG A 456 10.92 -4.63 19.67
C ARG A 456 11.93 -5.70 19.29
N GLY A 457 11.50 -6.94 19.07
CA GLY A 457 12.42 -8.04 18.82
C GLY A 457 11.73 -9.37 18.54
N PRO A 458 12.42 -10.48 18.71
CA PRO A 458 11.87 -11.82 18.52
C PRO A 458 10.75 -12.13 19.53
N GLY A 459 9.99 -13.18 19.30
CA GLY A 459 8.85 -13.55 20.16
C GLY A 459 7.57 -12.86 19.70
N GLN A 460 7.32 -12.88 18.40
CA GLN A 460 6.07 -12.41 17.80
C GLN A 460 5.05 -13.54 17.74
N PHE A 461 3.81 -13.24 18.09
CA PHE A 461 2.66 -14.14 18.09
C PHE A 461 2.95 -15.47 18.79
N VAL A 462 3.27 -15.37 20.08
CA VAL A 462 3.65 -16.50 20.93
C VAL A 462 2.51 -16.80 21.89
N GLU A 463 2.07 -18.06 21.87
CA GLU A 463 1.15 -18.58 22.88
C GLU A 463 1.87 -18.64 24.24
N ARG A 464 1.23 -18.13 25.26
CA ARG A 464 1.68 -18.16 26.66
C ARG A 464 0.90 -19.21 27.43
N GLY A 465 1.24 -19.40 28.68
CA GLY A 465 0.47 -20.30 29.56
C GLY A 465 -0.96 -19.80 29.77
N ASP A 466 -1.88 -20.74 29.85
CA ASP A 466 -3.30 -20.48 30.15
C ASP A 466 -3.46 -19.94 31.57
N ILE A 467 -4.49 -19.12 31.76
CA ILE A 467 -4.91 -18.60 33.06
C ILE A 467 -6.23 -19.24 33.45
N ILE A 468 -6.30 -19.71 34.69
CA ILE A 468 -7.56 -20.17 35.28
C ILE A 468 -8.10 -19.06 36.19
N PRO A 469 -9.15 -18.33 35.78
CA PRO A 469 -9.76 -17.32 36.62
C PRO A 469 -10.37 -17.90 37.90
N HIS A 470 -10.18 -17.19 39.00
CA HIS A 470 -10.86 -17.51 40.26
C HIS A 470 -12.09 -16.62 40.42
N GLN A 471 -13.27 -17.22 40.49
CA GLN A 471 -14.55 -16.49 40.56
C GLN A 471 -14.72 -15.43 39.45
N GLY A 472 -14.26 -15.76 38.25
CA GLY A 472 -14.33 -14.87 37.11
C GLY A 472 -13.26 -13.75 37.09
N ALA A 473 -12.30 -13.77 38.03
CA ALA A 473 -11.26 -12.74 38.10
C ALA A 473 -9.86 -13.34 37.95
N PHE A 474 -8.95 -12.57 37.33
CA PHE A 474 -7.51 -12.89 37.24
C PHE A 474 -6.68 -11.61 37.13
N ALA A 475 -5.39 -11.70 37.46
CA ALA A 475 -4.47 -10.60 37.35
C ALA A 475 -3.30 -10.97 36.41
N VAL A 476 -2.86 -10.02 35.61
CA VAL A 476 -1.75 -10.16 34.66
C VAL A 476 -0.75 -9.05 34.84
N LEU A 477 0.53 -9.34 34.60
CA LEU A 477 1.59 -8.34 34.56
C LEU A 477 1.97 -8.08 33.09
N LEU A 478 1.64 -6.90 32.58
CA LEU A 478 1.95 -6.46 31.21
C LEU A 478 3.33 -5.80 31.20
N GLN A 479 4.25 -6.34 30.41
CA GLN A 479 5.59 -5.75 30.19
C GLN A 479 5.53 -4.66 29.12
N PRO A 480 6.39 -3.64 29.17
CA PRO A 480 6.49 -2.62 28.13
C PRO A 480 6.90 -3.17 26.77
N GLY A 481 6.28 -2.66 25.69
CA GLY A 481 6.68 -2.98 24.31
C GLY A 481 6.06 -4.25 23.75
N TYR A 482 4.88 -4.63 24.21
CA TYR A 482 4.15 -5.81 23.76
C TYR A 482 2.73 -5.47 23.29
N VAL A 483 2.15 -6.38 22.48
CA VAL A 483 0.71 -6.57 22.35
C VAL A 483 0.37 -7.91 22.99
N TYR A 484 -0.69 -7.94 23.78
CA TYR A 484 -1.22 -9.13 24.44
C TYR A 484 -2.65 -9.35 23.98
N THR A 485 -3.05 -10.61 23.79
CA THR A 485 -4.44 -11.01 23.64
C THR A 485 -4.80 -12.02 24.71
N PHE A 486 -5.88 -11.72 25.44
CA PHE A 486 -6.53 -12.58 26.42
C PHE A 486 -7.84 -13.02 25.83
N THR A 487 -8.09 -14.31 25.72
CA THR A 487 -9.24 -14.83 24.96
C THR A 487 -9.76 -16.15 25.51
N THR A 488 -11.00 -16.43 25.16
CA THR A 488 -11.61 -17.77 25.35
C THR A 488 -11.73 -18.52 24.00
N THR A 489 -11.19 -17.98 22.90
CA THR A 489 -11.13 -18.68 21.60
C THR A 489 -9.90 -19.55 21.48
N THR A 490 -9.97 -20.56 20.61
CA THR A 490 -8.87 -21.49 20.31
C THR A 490 -8.68 -21.65 18.80
N GLY A 491 -7.61 -22.32 18.40
CA GLY A 491 -7.32 -22.62 17.00
C GLY A 491 -6.41 -21.61 16.29
N GLN A 492 -5.89 -20.62 17.02
CA GLN A 492 -4.95 -19.63 16.48
C GLN A 492 -3.57 -20.25 16.21
N SER A 493 -2.93 -19.81 15.13
CA SER A 493 -1.61 -20.34 14.75
C SER A 493 -0.71 -19.24 14.17
N ARG A 494 0.55 -19.31 14.53
CA ARG A 494 1.61 -18.52 13.88
C ARG A 494 2.03 -19.17 12.56
N ALA A 495 2.23 -20.47 12.58
CA ALA A 495 2.53 -21.38 11.47
C ALA A 495 2.55 -22.80 12.03
N ASP A 496 2.14 -23.79 11.27
CA ASP A 496 2.27 -25.19 11.64
C ASP A 496 3.75 -25.57 11.72
N GLY A 497 4.25 -25.68 12.93
CA GLY A 497 5.51 -26.29 13.37
C GLY A 497 6.81 -25.93 12.65
N HIS A 498 6.86 -25.92 11.33
CA HIS A 498 8.02 -25.56 10.51
C HIS A 498 7.58 -25.00 9.16
N PRO A 499 7.37 -23.68 9.01
CA PRO A 499 7.17 -23.13 7.68
C PRO A 499 8.39 -23.51 6.82
N PRO A 500 8.18 -23.89 5.54
CA PRO A 500 9.29 -24.16 4.65
C PRO A 500 10.24 -22.96 4.63
N PRO A 501 11.56 -23.17 4.56
CA PRO A 501 12.50 -22.07 4.55
C PRO A 501 12.20 -21.13 3.37
N VAL A 502 12.15 -19.84 3.64
CA VAL A 502 12.06 -18.81 2.62
C VAL A 502 13.32 -18.84 1.77
N PRO A 503 13.23 -18.83 0.43
CA PRO A 503 14.39 -18.78 -0.45
C PRO A 503 15.32 -17.61 -0.12
N ALA A 504 16.61 -17.75 -0.41
CA ALA A 504 17.56 -16.66 -0.19
C ALA A 504 17.35 -15.54 -1.22
N ALA A 505 17.39 -14.30 -0.75
CA ALA A 505 17.28 -13.13 -1.61
C ALA A 505 18.51 -13.00 -2.53
N GLY A 506 18.27 -12.79 -3.81
CA GLY A 506 19.29 -12.57 -4.83
C GLY A 506 18.94 -11.44 -5.80
N PRO A 507 19.93 -10.89 -6.53
CA PRO A 507 19.67 -9.88 -7.52
C PRO A 507 18.92 -10.48 -8.72
N MET A 508 17.99 -9.72 -9.30
CA MET A 508 17.30 -10.11 -10.54
C MET A 508 18.32 -10.28 -11.68
N PRO A 509 18.35 -11.44 -12.36
CA PRO A 509 19.23 -11.65 -13.50
C PRO A 509 18.96 -10.63 -14.61
N VAL A 510 20.01 -10.12 -15.28
CA VAL A 510 19.87 -9.22 -16.44
C VAL A 510 19.48 -10.03 -17.69
N ARG A 511 18.34 -10.69 -17.57
CA ARG A 511 17.74 -11.50 -18.64
C ARG A 511 16.22 -11.51 -18.47
N TYR A 512 15.51 -11.04 -19.49
CA TYR A 512 14.06 -11.02 -19.49
C TYR A 512 13.52 -11.26 -20.91
N ALA A 513 12.41 -11.96 -21.02
CA ALA A 513 11.59 -12.04 -22.22
C ALA A 513 10.13 -11.99 -21.78
N ALA A 514 9.35 -11.10 -22.36
CA ALA A 514 7.95 -10.95 -22.03
C ALA A 514 7.16 -12.21 -22.40
N THR A 515 6.44 -12.74 -21.41
CA THR A 515 5.51 -13.89 -21.55
C THR A 515 4.24 -13.56 -20.75
N PRO A 516 3.07 -14.08 -21.14
CA PRO A 516 1.85 -13.87 -20.37
C PRO A 516 1.94 -14.55 -19.00
N ASP A 517 1.41 -13.88 -17.97
CA ASP A 517 1.09 -14.49 -16.68
C ASP A 517 -0.34 -15.07 -16.67
N SER A 518 -0.82 -15.53 -15.52
CA SER A 518 -2.15 -16.13 -15.39
C SER A 518 -3.30 -15.13 -15.44
N ALA A 519 -3.02 -13.82 -15.42
CA ALA A 519 -4.01 -12.76 -15.61
C ALA A 519 -3.92 -12.12 -17.01
N GLY A 520 -3.15 -12.71 -17.95
CA GLY A 520 -2.98 -12.17 -19.29
C GLY A 520 -2.12 -10.92 -19.37
N MET A 521 -1.46 -10.53 -18.27
CA MET A 521 -0.45 -9.47 -18.23
C MET A 521 0.93 -10.03 -18.61
N ALA A 522 1.92 -9.16 -18.85
CA ALA A 522 3.29 -9.63 -19.04
C ALA A 522 3.95 -9.92 -17.69
N SER A 523 4.39 -11.17 -17.50
CA SER A 523 5.01 -11.63 -16.25
C SER A 523 6.14 -10.71 -15.81
N MET A 524 6.13 -10.29 -14.54
CA MET A 524 7.10 -9.39 -13.89
C MET A 524 7.22 -7.98 -14.52
N LEU A 525 6.53 -7.69 -15.61
CA LEU A 525 6.49 -6.34 -16.19
C LEU A 525 5.44 -5.52 -15.42
N ALA A 526 5.85 -4.40 -14.87
CA ALA A 526 4.96 -3.53 -14.12
C ALA A 526 4.55 -2.30 -14.94
N PRO A 527 3.27 -2.18 -15.31
CA PRO A 527 2.74 -0.95 -15.87
C PRO A 527 2.84 0.16 -14.82
N MET A 528 3.47 1.28 -15.21
CA MET A 528 3.59 2.46 -14.37
C MET A 528 2.56 3.52 -14.76
N GLU A 529 2.21 3.54 -16.05
CA GLU A 529 1.21 4.41 -16.65
C GLU A 529 0.64 3.72 -17.88
N GLY A 530 -0.66 3.86 -18.14
CA GLY A 530 -1.36 3.10 -19.16
C GLY A 530 -1.60 1.65 -18.72
N SER A 531 -1.98 0.83 -19.66
CA SER A 531 -2.27 -0.60 -19.43
C SER A 531 -1.58 -1.44 -20.48
N PHE A 532 -0.99 -2.58 -20.05
CA PHE A 532 -0.28 -3.50 -20.93
C PHE A 532 -0.73 -4.93 -20.67
N GLY A 533 -1.37 -5.54 -21.65
CA GLY A 533 -1.90 -6.90 -21.59
C GLY A 533 -1.71 -7.65 -22.91
N TYR A 534 -1.93 -8.96 -22.88
CA TYR A 534 -1.86 -9.80 -24.09
C TYR A 534 -3.22 -9.81 -24.80
N VAL A 535 -3.25 -9.16 -25.95
CA VAL A 535 -4.42 -9.14 -26.86
C VAL A 535 -4.11 -10.04 -28.07
N HIS A 536 -4.89 -11.10 -28.25
CA HIS A 536 -4.66 -12.13 -29.29
C HIS A 536 -3.20 -12.64 -29.30
N GLY A 537 -2.67 -12.91 -28.10
CA GLY A 537 -1.31 -13.44 -27.92
C GLY A 537 -0.16 -12.45 -28.14
N VAL A 538 -0.44 -11.15 -28.26
CA VAL A 538 0.57 -10.10 -28.46
C VAL A 538 0.48 -9.08 -27.35
N LEU A 539 1.58 -8.80 -26.66
CA LEU A 539 1.65 -7.73 -25.64
C LEU A 539 1.28 -6.39 -26.30
N THR A 540 0.28 -5.74 -25.76
CA THR A 540 -0.34 -4.55 -26.34
C THR A 540 -0.60 -3.50 -25.25
N GLN A 541 -0.36 -2.21 -25.56
CA GLN A 541 -0.86 -1.11 -24.75
C GLN A 541 -2.37 -1.00 -24.98
N THR A 542 -3.18 -1.10 -23.92
CA THR A 542 -4.64 -1.24 -24.00
C THR A 542 -5.42 -0.02 -23.49
N ALA A 543 -4.82 0.92 -22.76
CA ALA A 543 -5.50 2.14 -22.35
C ALA A 543 -5.85 3.02 -23.58
N ALA A 544 -7.13 3.34 -23.75
CA ALA A 544 -7.66 3.96 -24.98
C ALA A 544 -7.56 5.50 -24.98
N GLY A 545 -7.18 6.12 -23.89
CA GLY A 545 -7.05 7.58 -23.74
C GLY A 545 -6.32 7.91 -22.45
N GLU A 546 -6.01 9.19 -22.27
CA GLU A 546 -5.37 9.68 -21.04
C GLU A 546 -6.32 9.46 -19.85
N PRO A 547 -5.97 8.58 -18.90
CA PRO A 547 -6.84 8.25 -17.78
C PRO A 547 -7.15 9.46 -16.91
N VAL A 548 -8.18 9.33 -16.10
CA VAL A 548 -8.37 10.20 -14.96
C VAL A 548 -7.49 9.65 -13.85
N GLU A 549 -6.59 10.45 -13.30
CA GLU A 549 -5.62 10.03 -12.28
C GLU A 549 -5.96 10.58 -10.91
N TRP A 550 -5.55 9.84 -9.89
CA TRP A 550 -5.61 10.25 -8.51
C TRP A 550 -4.72 11.46 -8.21
N HIS A 551 -3.49 11.48 -8.74
CA HIS A 551 -2.54 12.57 -8.52
C HIS A 551 -2.56 13.57 -9.67
N TYR A 552 -3.03 14.79 -9.40
CA TYR A 552 -2.94 15.93 -10.31
C TYR A 552 -1.55 16.56 -10.30
N LEU A 553 -0.61 15.99 -10.99
CA LEU A 553 0.75 16.55 -11.02
C LEU A 553 1.20 16.99 -12.41
N GLY A 554 0.30 17.52 -13.17
CA GLY A 554 0.53 17.95 -14.53
C GLY A 554 -0.02 16.93 -15.54
N ARG A 555 0.50 16.93 -16.76
CA ARG A 555 0.11 15.96 -17.78
C ARG A 555 0.61 14.59 -17.37
N SER A 556 -0.27 13.60 -17.43
CA SER A 556 0.08 12.20 -17.35
C SER A 556 1.22 11.90 -18.32
N PRO A 557 2.27 11.18 -17.91
CA PRO A 557 3.25 10.68 -18.84
C PRO A 557 2.56 9.74 -19.85
N ALA A 558 3.12 9.60 -21.05
CA ALA A 558 2.65 8.60 -21.97
C ALA A 558 2.79 7.18 -21.39
N PRO A 559 1.97 6.20 -21.79
CA PRO A 559 1.99 4.85 -21.26
C PRO A 559 3.36 4.20 -21.29
N TYR A 560 3.78 3.60 -20.15
CA TYR A 560 5.01 2.83 -20.06
C TYR A 560 4.95 1.76 -18.96
N ALA A 561 5.79 0.74 -19.12
CA ALA A 561 5.99 -0.32 -18.14
C ALA A 561 7.47 -0.61 -17.94
N ILE A 562 7.86 -1.07 -16.75
CA ILE A 562 9.25 -1.32 -16.37
C ILE A 562 9.47 -2.77 -15.94
N ILE A 563 10.74 -3.20 -16.06
CA ILE A 563 11.24 -4.51 -15.63
C ILE A 563 12.68 -4.38 -15.16
N GLY A 564 13.03 -5.03 -14.05
CA GLY A 564 14.38 -5.02 -13.51
C GLY A 564 14.51 -4.27 -12.20
N GLN A 565 15.74 -3.99 -11.83
CA GLN A 565 16.09 -3.33 -10.57
C GLN A 565 17.31 -2.41 -10.71
N ASN A 566 17.59 -1.58 -9.73
CA ASN A 566 18.72 -0.62 -9.76
C ASN A 566 20.11 -1.28 -9.82
N SER A 567 20.25 -2.58 -9.64
CA SER A 567 21.53 -3.27 -9.88
C SER A 567 21.89 -3.44 -11.35
N TRP A 568 20.93 -3.28 -12.27
CA TRP A 568 21.17 -3.44 -13.71
C TRP A 568 21.98 -2.26 -14.28
N ARG A 569 23.06 -2.58 -15.00
CA ARG A 569 24.00 -1.56 -15.52
C ARG A 569 24.14 -1.60 -17.04
N ASP A 570 24.72 -2.68 -17.55
CA ASP A 570 25.12 -2.82 -18.96
C ASP A 570 24.27 -3.90 -19.62
N TYR A 571 23.32 -3.49 -20.44
CA TYR A 571 22.36 -4.38 -21.07
C TYR A 571 21.83 -3.81 -22.39
N THR A 572 21.18 -4.68 -23.14
CA THR A 572 20.44 -4.37 -24.35
C THR A 572 18.96 -4.61 -24.14
N VAL A 573 18.15 -3.60 -24.39
CA VAL A 573 16.68 -3.69 -24.49
C VAL A 573 16.33 -3.82 -25.96
N SER A 574 15.48 -4.80 -26.31
CA SER A 574 15.05 -4.98 -27.69
C SER A 574 13.57 -5.29 -27.78
N ALA A 575 12.90 -4.76 -28.78
CA ALA A 575 11.51 -5.08 -29.09
C ALA A 575 11.25 -5.08 -30.60
N ARG A 576 10.37 -5.97 -31.02
CA ARG A 576 9.63 -5.77 -32.27
C ARG A 576 8.36 -5.01 -31.93
N VAL A 577 8.09 -3.91 -32.63
CA VAL A 577 6.94 -3.05 -32.38
C VAL A 577 6.08 -2.96 -33.63
N ILE A 578 4.76 -2.90 -33.45
CA ILE A 578 3.79 -2.64 -34.51
C ILE A 578 2.99 -1.41 -34.08
N LEU A 579 3.08 -0.35 -34.87
CA LEU A 579 2.41 0.91 -34.62
C LEU A 579 1.03 0.92 -35.30
N PRO A 580 -0.01 1.41 -34.64
CA PRO A 580 -1.34 1.53 -35.25
C PRO A 580 -1.32 2.53 -36.43
N ALA A 581 -2.33 2.48 -37.28
CA ALA A 581 -2.59 3.56 -38.23
C ALA A 581 -2.91 4.86 -37.49
N SER A 582 -2.52 6.01 -38.03
CA SER A 582 -2.88 7.30 -37.48
C SER A 582 -4.40 7.39 -37.31
N GLY A 583 -4.85 7.76 -36.10
CA GLY A 583 -6.28 7.90 -35.80
C GLY A 583 -6.99 6.64 -35.28
N THR A 584 -6.32 5.51 -35.08
CA THR A 584 -6.94 4.33 -34.45
C THR A 584 -6.84 4.38 -32.91
N VAL A 585 -7.99 4.25 -32.24
CA VAL A 585 -8.08 4.10 -30.79
C VAL A 585 -8.00 2.60 -30.44
N PRO A 586 -7.37 2.18 -29.33
CA PRO A 586 -7.42 0.80 -28.87
C PRO A 586 -8.86 0.32 -28.72
N GLY A 587 -9.17 -0.88 -29.24
CA GLY A 587 -10.49 -1.50 -29.07
C GLY A 587 -11.64 -0.94 -29.92
N ALA A 588 -11.43 0.08 -30.74
CA ALA A 588 -12.48 0.54 -31.65
C ALA A 588 -12.72 -0.49 -32.77
N ALA A 589 -13.98 -0.85 -33.00
CA ALA A 589 -14.35 -1.66 -34.14
C ALA A 589 -13.90 -0.98 -35.47
N PRO A 590 -13.53 -1.75 -36.52
CA PRO A 590 -13.14 -1.19 -37.79
C PRO A 590 -14.24 -0.26 -38.35
N GLY A 591 -13.92 1.04 -38.49
CA GLY A 591 -14.86 2.02 -39.04
C GLY A 591 -15.23 3.20 -38.13
N ILE A 592 -14.87 3.20 -36.86
CA ILE A 592 -15.10 4.37 -36.00
C ILE A 592 -13.92 5.35 -36.16
N VAL A 593 -14.22 6.46 -36.83
CA VAL A 593 -13.28 7.58 -36.96
C VAL A 593 -13.27 8.35 -35.63
N PRO A 594 -12.09 8.66 -35.03
CA PRO A 594 -12.00 9.46 -33.81
C PRO A 594 -12.33 10.93 -34.15
N GLY A 595 -13.58 11.29 -34.05
CA GLY A 595 -13.97 12.66 -34.36
C GLY A 595 -15.26 13.12 -33.68
N ALA A 596 -15.95 12.23 -33.00
CA ALA A 596 -17.26 12.54 -32.42
C ALA A 596 -17.36 12.27 -30.91
N ALA A 597 -16.29 11.93 -30.19
CA ALA A 597 -16.31 11.81 -28.75
C ALA A 597 -15.90 13.15 -28.12
N LEU A 598 -16.88 13.80 -27.60
CA LEU A 598 -16.92 15.02 -26.80
C LEU A 598 -15.73 15.14 -25.83
N GLY A 599 -15.05 16.29 -25.90
CA GLY A 599 -14.12 16.74 -24.87
C GLY A 599 -12.65 16.56 -25.23
N ALA A 600 -12.21 17.01 -26.42
CA ALA A 600 -10.80 17.27 -26.66
C ALA A 600 -10.35 18.43 -25.75
N ALA A 601 -9.85 18.11 -24.56
CA ALA A 601 -8.96 19.02 -23.86
C ALA A 601 -7.79 19.32 -24.82
N SER A 602 -7.57 20.57 -25.06
CA SER A 602 -6.65 21.23 -25.98
C SER A 602 -5.22 20.63 -26.04
N GLY A 603 -5.06 19.54 -26.72
CA GLY A 603 -3.80 18.93 -27.08
C GLY A 603 -3.91 18.44 -28.52
N THR A 604 -3.38 19.21 -29.47
CA THR A 604 -3.40 18.90 -30.89
C THR A 604 -2.96 17.45 -31.17
N PRO A 605 -3.78 16.63 -31.87
CA PRO A 605 -3.39 15.30 -32.33
C PRO A 605 -2.47 15.39 -33.55
N SER A 606 -1.34 16.10 -33.44
CA SER A 606 -0.44 16.29 -34.59
C SER A 606 0.80 15.39 -34.58
N SER A 607 0.92 14.43 -33.64
CA SER A 607 2.06 13.54 -33.62
C SER A 607 1.70 12.12 -34.06
N ALA A 608 2.43 11.60 -35.05
CA ALA A 608 2.32 10.22 -35.51
C ALA A 608 2.47 9.24 -34.32
N PRO A 609 1.71 8.12 -34.28
CA PRO A 609 1.86 7.09 -33.25
C PRO A 609 3.31 6.62 -33.14
N GLY A 610 3.74 6.28 -31.92
CA GLY A 610 5.11 5.85 -31.72
C GLY A 610 5.29 4.92 -30.53
N ALA A 611 6.46 4.29 -30.49
CA ALA A 611 6.89 3.39 -29.43
C ALA A 611 8.17 3.90 -28.73
N VAL A 612 8.41 3.41 -27.55
CA VAL A 612 9.57 3.77 -26.72
C VAL A 612 10.23 2.51 -26.17
N LEU A 613 11.57 2.42 -26.24
CA LEU A 613 12.36 1.55 -25.38
C LEU A 613 13.01 2.39 -24.28
N ILE A 614 12.97 1.89 -23.06
CA ILE A 614 13.45 2.56 -21.86
C ILE A 614 14.67 1.82 -21.32
N ALA A 615 15.69 2.57 -20.89
CA ALA A 615 16.84 2.00 -20.20
C ALA A 615 17.31 2.88 -19.05
N ARG A 616 17.81 2.22 -18.00
CA ARG A 616 18.29 2.84 -16.75
C ARG A 616 17.27 3.81 -16.16
N PHE A 617 16.04 3.36 -16.05
CA PHE A 617 14.99 4.07 -15.31
C PHE A 617 15.44 4.30 -13.86
N GLN A 618 15.25 5.52 -13.36
CA GLN A 618 15.70 5.93 -12.02
C GLN A 618 14.54 6.29 -11.09
N GLY A 619 13.30 5.87 -11.42
CA GLY A 619 12.14 6.23 -10.65
C GLY A 619 11.82 7.72 -10.64
N PHE A 620 11.02 8.13 -9.70
CA PHE A 620 10.58 9.50 -9.49
C PHE A 620 11.39 10.15 -8.36
N ARG A 621 11.58 11.46 -8.39
CA ARG A 621 12.05 12.21 -7.23
C ARG A 621 10.84 12.80 -6.51
N GLY A 622 10.56 12.30 -5.30
CA GLY A 622 9.42 12.73 -4.49
C GLY A 622 8.10 12.11 -4.98
N THR A 623 6.99 12.55 -4.42
CA THR A 623 5.63 12.10 -4.75
C THR A 623 5.12 12.60 -6.09
N THR A 624 5.94 13.32 -6.87
CA THR A 624 5.57 13.95 -8.14
C THR A 624 6.06 13.13 -9.32
N ILE A 625 5.14 12.56 -10.08
CA ILE A 625 5.35 11.76 -11.30
C ILE A 625 5.88 12.58 -12.47
N SER A 626 5.96 13.88 -12.35
CA SER A 626 6.11 14.82 -13.46
C SER A 626 7.34 14.62 -14.35
N HIS A 627 8.29 13.76 -13.98
CA HIS A 627 9.53 13.60 -14.75
C HIS A 627 10.08 12.18 -14.68
N PHE A 628 9.73 11.38 -15.67
CA PHE A 628 10.46 10.17 -16.03
C PHE A 628 11.96 10.45 -16.11
N ARG A 629 12.79 9.61 -15.50
CA ARG A 629 14.25 9.73 -15.50
C ARG A 629 14.87 8.47 -16.08
N GLY A 630 15.70 8.62 -17.11
CA GLY A 630 16.33 7.49 -17.79
C GLY A 630 16.68 7.82 -19.23
N TYR A 631 17.10 6.81 -19.98
CA TYR A 631 17.32 6.89 -21.42
C TYR A 631 16.15 6.30 -22.17
N GLU A 632 15.77 6.92 -23.30
CA GLU A 632 14.71 6.45 -24.16
C GLU A 632 15.15 6.44 -25.62
N LEU A 633 14.84 5.36 -26.34
CA LEU A 633 14.80 5.32 -27.80
C LEU A 633 13.35 5.42 -28.24
N LYS A 634 13.02 6.50 -28.92
CA LYS A 634 11.69 6.82 -29.46
C LYS A 634 11.66 6.62 -30.96
N ILE A 635 10.59 6.01 -31.49
CA ILE A 635 10.32 5.86 -32.92
C ILE A 635 8.86 6.20 -33.22
N ARG A 636 8.61 6.88 -34.33
CA ARG A 636 7.26 7.20 -34.80
C ARG A 636 6.94 6.49 -36.13
N SER A 637 5.66 6.37 -36.47
CA SER A 637 5.20 5.72 -37.69
C SER A 637 5.68 6.45 -38.97
N ASN A 638 6.02 7.73 -38.90
CA ASN A 638 6.63 8.49 -39.97
C ASN A 638 8.15 8.29 -40.11
N GLY A 639 8.76 7.36 -39.36
CA GLY A 639 10.17 7.05 -39.38
C GLY A 639 11.05 7.96 -38.54
N ALA A 640 10.54 9.03 -37.93
CA ALA A 640 11.33 9.92 -37.08
C ALA A 640 11.71 9.19 -35.78
N TRP A 641 12.99 9.24 -35.39
CA TRP A 641 13.49 8.63 -34.17
C TRP A 641 14.35 9.60 -33.35
N GLN A 642 14.44 9.34 -32.04
CA GLN A 642 15.26 10.12 -31.11
C GLN A 642 15.84 9.22 -30.03
N ILE A 643 17.09 9.47 -29.60
CA ILE A 643 17.62 9.02 -28.31
C ILE A 643 17.59 10.23 -27.39
N VAL A 644 16.96 10.08 -26.23
CA VAL A 644 16.86 11.16 -25.25
C VAL A 644 17.32 10.70 -23.86
N ALA A 645 17.88 11.66 -23.10
CA ALA A 645 18.04 11.55 -21.65
C ALA A 645 16.93 12.37 -21.00
N SER A 646 15.98 11.69 -20.39
CA SER A 646 14.82 12.30 -19.74
C SER A 646 15.07 12.52 -18.25
N GLY A 647 14.63 13.68 -17.72
CA GLY A 647 14.82 14.06 -16.33
C GLY A 647 14.11 15.37 -16.04
N ARG A 648 14.73 16.31 -15.29
CA ARG A 648 14.16 17.67 -15.11
C ARG A 648 13.96 18.40 -16.44
N ALA A 649 14.81 18.06 -17.43
CA ALA A 649 14.66 18.47 -18.81
C ALA A 649 14.88 17.25 -19.69
N VAL A 650 14.25 17.23 -20.86
CA VAL A 650 14.50 16.22 -21.89
C VAL A 650 15.63 16.73 -22.78
N VAL A 651 16.74 15.99 -22.81
CA VAL A 651 17.91 16.30 -23.62
C VAL A 651 17.97 15.32 -24.79
N THR A 652 17.84 15.79 -26.01
CA THR A 652 18.03 14.96 -27.19
C THR A 652 19.54 14.73 -27.40
N LEU A 653 19.93 13.44 -27.34
CA LEU A 653 21.32 13.00 -27.55
C LEU A 653 21.63 12.71 -29.03
N ALA A 654 20.65 12.18 -29.75
CA ALA A 654 20.68 11.96 -31.17
C ALA A 654 19.26 11.92 -31.74
N SER A 655 19.13 12.25 -33.04
CA SER A 655 17.86 12.13 -33.75
C SER A 655 18.10 11.91 -35.23
N GLY A 656 17.10 11.43 -35.95
CA GLY A 656 17.14 11.20 -37.37
C GLY A 656 15.83 10.61 -37.90
N SER A 657 15.90 10.07 -39.11
CA SER A 657 14.78 9.39 -39.73
C SER A 657 15.24 8.10 -40.39
N VAL A 658 14.33 7.13 -40.40
CA VAL A 658 14.40 5.91 -41.22
C VAL A 658 13.18 5.86 -42.15
N THR A 659 13.13 4.91 -43.03
CA THR A 659 11.93 4.70 -43.88
C THR A 659 10.67 4.56 -43.00
N ALA A 660 9.66 5.35 -43.31
CA ALA A 660 8.39 5.29 -42.61
C ALA A 660 7.77 3.89 -42.73
N ALA A 661 7.43 3.30 -41.60
CA ALA A 661 6.85 1.97 -41.53
C ALA A 661 5.91 1.82 -40.33
N ARG A 662 5.07 0.80 -40.35
CA ARG A 662 4.22 0.45 -39.23
C ARG A 662 4.85 -0.58 -38.29
N ALA A 663 5.91 -1.24 -38.71
CA ALA A 663 6.60 -2.24 -37.89
C ALA A 663 8.10 -1.92 -37.90
N TYR A 664 8.73 -2.01 -36.73
CA TYR A 664 10.17 -1.81 -36.54
C TYR A 664 10.74 -2.84 -35.56
N ALA A 665 11.98 -3.25 -35.81
CA ALA A 665 12.79 -3.96 -34.83
C ALA A 665 13.75 -2.98 -34.15
N LEU A 666 13.53 -2.72 -32.86
CA LEU A 666 14.26 -1.74 -32.07
C LEU A 666 15.27 -2.41 -31.15
N SER A 667 16.41 -1.78 -30.95
CA SER A 667 17.41 -2.19 -29.95
C SER A 667 18.13 -0.97 -29.39
N LEU A 668 18.20 -0.88 -28.06
CA LEU A 668 18.92 0.13 -27.29
C LEU A 668 19.93 -0.58 -26.39
N THR A 669 21.22 -0.43 -26.66
CA THR A 669 22.32 -1.03 -25.91
C THR A 669 23.04 0.02 -25.09
N ILE A 670 23.25 -0.26 -23.80
CA ILE A 670 24.02 0.60 -22.90
C ILE A 670 25.21 -0.17 -22.34
N ARG A 671 26.42 0.46 -22.44
CA ARG A 671 27.67 -0.04 -21.84
C ARG A 671 28.46 1.13 -21.26
N GLY A 672 28.62 1.15 -19.94
CA GLY A 672 29.21 2.31 -19.27
C GLY A 672 28.45 3.59 -19.60
N THR A 673 29.10 4.54 -20.27
CA THR A 673 28.47 5.78 -20.77
C THR A 673 28.06 5.70 -22.24
N THR A 674 28.39 4.62 -22.94
CA THR A 674 28.07 4.46 -24.38
C THR A 674 26.64 3.95 -24.54
N ILE A 675 25.88 4.64 -25.37
CA ILE A 675 24.48 4.33 -25.72
C ILE A 675 24.41 4.13 -27.21
N SER A 676 24.05 2.95 -27.68
CA SER A 676 23.93 2.60 -29.08
C SER A 676 22.51 2.16 -29.44
N ALA A 677 21.96 2.68 -30.51
CA ALA A 677 20.65 2.31 -31.02
C ALA A 677 20.73 1.67 -32.40
N ARG A 678 19.85 0.67 -32.60
CA ARG A 678 19.59 0.03 -33.88
C ARG A 678 18.10 0.06 -34.19
N ILE A 679 17.79 0.27 -35.48
CA ILE A 679 16.43 0.17 -36.03
C ILE A 679 16.51 -0.77 -37.23
N ASP A 680 15.72 -1.81 -37.26
CA ASP A 680 15.69 -2.86 -38.32
C ASP A 680 17.07 -3.45 -38.61
N GLY A 681 17.87 -3.63 -37.53
CA GLY A 681 19.23 -4.15 -37.63
C GLY A 681 20.32 -3.11 -38.00
N ALA A 682 19.96 -1.98 -38.59
CA ALA A 682 20.89 -0.90 -38.93
C ALA A 682 21.27 -0.10 -37.70
N ALA A 683 22.54 0.21 -37.50
CA ALA A 683 23.01 1.13 -36.49
C ALA A 683 22.62 2.57 -36.88
N VAL A 684 21.82 3.24 -36.04
CA VAL A 684 21.32 4.59 -36.31
C VAL A 684 22.09 5.67 -35.53
N ALA A 685 22.57 5.33 -34.32
CA ALA A 685 23.41 6.24 -33.54
C ALA A 685 24.22 5.50 -32.46
N THR A 686 25.35 6.09 -32.09
CA THR A 686 26.14 5.81 -30.91
C THR A 686 26.52 7.11 -30.25
N VAL A 687 26.16 7.33 -29.00
CA VAL A 687 26.42 8.54 -28.24
C VAL A 687 27.02 8.21 -26.88
N SER A 688 27.62 9.18 -26.21
CA SER A 688 28.13 9.05 -24.85
C SER A 688 27.36 9.97 -23.92
N ASN A 689 26.82 9.39 -22.85
CA ASN A 689 26.15 10.14 -21.77
C ASN A 689 26.23 9.38 -20.46
N GLY A 690 26.61 10.04 -19.36
CA GLY A 690 26.80 9.46 -18.03
C GLY A 690 25.74 9.88 -16.99
N ALA A 691 24.62 10.48 -17.41
CA ALA A 691 23.60 10.99 -16.50
C ALA A 691 22.97 9.87 -15.65
N TYR A 692 22.74 8.71 -16.25
CA TYR A 692 22.15 7.54 -15.59
C TYR A 692 23.10 6.36 -15.70
N ARG A 693 23.49 5.77 -14.55
CA ARG A 693 24.51 4.73 -14.50
C ARG A 693 23.96 3.32 -14.32
N TYR A 694 22.69 3.20 -13.91
CA TYR A 694 22.02 1.93 -13.57
C TYR A 694 20.49 2.13 -13.62
N GLY A 695 19.75 1.06 -13.50
CA GLY A 695 18.29 1.07 -13.35
C GLY A 695 17.59 0.08 -14.26
N PRO A 696 16.28 -0.14 -14.00
CA PRO A 696 15.39 -0.98 -14.78
C PRO A 696 15.35 -0.62 -16.27
N ALA A 697 14.94 -1.60 -17.07
CA ALA A 697 14.55 -1.44 -18.48
C ALA A 697 13.02 -1.26 -18.59
N GLY A 698 12.53 -0.90 -19.79
CA GLY A 698 11.11 -0.81 -20.02
C GLY A 698 10.74 -0.62 -21.48
N LEU A 699 9.44 -0.55 -21.71
CA LEU A 699 8.80 -0.21 -22.98
C LEU A 699 7.69 0.81 -22.76
N GLY A 700 7.26 1.46 -23.82
CA GLY A 700 6.14 2.42 -23.73
C GLY A 700 5.70 2.94 -25.10
N SER A 701 4.62 3.70 -25.12
CA SER A 701 4.09 4.34 -26.32
C SER A 701 4.21 5.86 -26.25
N LEU A 702 4.20 6.53 -27.39
CA LEU A 702 4.17 8.00 -27.51
C LEU A 702 2.72 8.49 -27.59
N GLY A 703 1.97 8.32 -26.52
CA GLY A 703 0.54 8.59 -26.41
C GLY A 703 -0.28 7.30 -26.24
N TYR A 704 -1.55 7.45 -25.99
CA TYR A 704 -2.48 6.35 -25.71
C TYR A 704 -2.94 5.66 -27.00
N TYR A 705 -2.01 4.97 -27.65
CA TYR A 705 -2.23 4.21 -28.89
C TYR A 705 -2.05 2.72 -28.63
N ALA A 706 -2.76 1.89 -29.38
CA ALA A 706 -2.61 0.43 -29.33
C ALA A 706 -1.30 -0.04 -29.97
N VAL A 707 -0.18 0.33 -29.38
CA VAL A 707 1.14 -0.16 -29.78
C VAL A 707 1.25 -1.62 -29.37
N ARG A 708 1.65 -2.47 -30.32
CA ARG A 708 1.80 -3.92 -30.12
C ARG A 708 3.27 -4.30 -30.10
N TYR A 709 3.62 -5.22 -29.21
CA TYR A 709 4.98 -5.72 -28.98
C TYR A 709 5.01 -7.24 -29.18
N PRO A 710 5.16 -7.74 -30.42
CA PRO A 710 5.32 -9.18 -30.70
C PRO A 710 6.49 -9.82 -29.95
N SER A 711 7.49 -9.02 -29.58
CA SER A 711 8.57 -9.44 -28.69
C SER A 711 9.09 -8.26 -27.88
N PHE A 712 9.45 -8.51 -26.63
CA PHE A 712 10.19 -7.59 -25.77
C PHE A 712 11.19 -8.37 -24.92
N THR A 713 12.46 -8.00 -24.99
CA THR A 713 13.53 -8.72 -24.29
C THR A 713 14.58 -7.77 -23.72
N VAL A 714 15.17 -8.18 -22.58
CA VAL A 714 16.36 -7.55 -22.02
C VAL A 714 17.44 -8.61 -21.85
N ARG A 715 18.67 -8.29 -22.25
CA ARG A 715 19.83 -9.18 -22.12
C ARG A 715 21.05 -8.40 -21.66
N GLN A 716 21.84 -9.01 -20.81
CA GLN A 716 23.14 -8.47 -20.43
C GLN A 716 23.99 -8.22 -21.68
N SER A 717 24.60 -7.05 -21.79
CA SER A 717 25.54 -6.77 -22.87
C SER A 717 26.81 -7.59 -22.67
N SER A 718 27.14 -8.51 -23.59
CA SER A 718 28.38 -9.27 -23.56
C SER A 718 29.56 -8.29 -23.61
N GLY A 719 30.28 -8.14 -22.51
CA GLY A 719 31.57 -7.48 -22.48
C GLY A 719 32.61 -8.41 -23.12
N THR A 720 33.53 -7.86 -23.89
CA THR A 720 34.80 -8.52 -24.17
C THR A 720 35.43 -8.80 -22.79
N ARG A 721 35.59 -10.06 -22.42
CA ARG A 721 36.37 -10.44 -21.23
C ARG A 721 37.79 -9.98 -21.44
N THR A 722 38.16 -8.79 -21.01
CA THR A 722 39.56 -8.47 -20.67
C THR A 722 39.80 -9.24 -19.35
N GLY A 723 40.68 -10.26 -19.46
CA GLY A 723 40.98 -11.14 -18.34
C GLY A 723 41.58 -10.36 -17.18
N ILE A 724 40.79 -10.19 -16.15
CA ILE A 724 41.28 -9.93 -14.80
C ILE A 724 40.91 -11.16 -14.00
N THR A 725 41.91 -12.03 -13.80
CA THR A 725 41.86 -13.12 -12.85
C THR A 725 41.82 -12.51 -11.44
N LEU A 726 40.64 -12.28 -10.92
CA LEU A 726 40.44 -11.99 -9.50
C LEU A 726 40.68 -13.30 -8.74
N LEU A 727 41.81 -13.41 -8.08
CA LEU A 727 42.09 -14.39 -7.05
C LEU A 727 40.94 -14.36 -6.02
N ARG A 728 40.14 -15.41 -6.05
CA ARG A 728 39.11 -15.71 -5.03
C ARG A 728 39.82 -15.84 -3.69
N ARG A 729 39.69 -14.84 -2.83
CA ARG A 729 39.78 -15.07 -1.37
C ARG A 729 38.34 -15.37 -0.90
N GLU A 730 38.08 -16.65 -0.71
CA GLU A 730 36.92 -17.12 -0.01
C GLU A 730 37.00 -16.57 1.44
N ARG A 731 36.10 -15.65 1.76
CA ARG A 731 35.68 -15.41 3.14
C ARG A 731 34.20 -15.77 3.18
N GLU A 732 33.91 -16.85 3.86
CA GLU A 732 32.55 -17.19 4.26
C GLU A 732 31.93 -16.02 5.02
N PRO A 733 30.71 -15.59 4.70
CA PRO A 733 29.97 -14.69 5.56
C PRO A 733 29.28 -15.53 6.63
N GLY A 734 29.83 -15.50 7.84
CA GLY A 734 29.12 -15.96 9.03
C GLY A 734 27.85 -15.13 9.26
N PRO A 735 26.85 -15.66 9.98
CA PRO A 735 25.56 -15.00 10.19
C PRO A 735 25.77 -13.69 10.95
N ARG A 736 25.33 -12.58 10.38
CA ARG A 736 25.29 -11.29 11.05
C ARG A 736 24.17 -11.31 12.08
N THR A 737 24.54 -11.59 13.33
CA THR A 737 23.71 -11.29 14.48
C THR A 737 23.63 -9.77 14.64
N PHE A 738 22.42 -9.22 14.57
CA PHE A 738 22.16 -7.85 14.99
C PHE A 738 22.38 -7.75 16.52
N LEU A 739 23.48 -7.14 16.93
CA LEU A 739 23.68 -6.71 18.30
C LEU A 739 23.05 -5.33 18.51
N PRO A 740 22.35 -5.11 19.61
CA PRO A 740 21.82 -3.79 19.93
C PRO A 740 22.95 -2.82 20.29
N ALA A 741 22.93 -1.64 19.72
CA ALA A 741 23.84 -0.56 20.01
C ALA A 741 23.71 -0.15 21.49
N ARG A 742 24.79 -0.30 22.24
CA ARG A 742 24.93 0.28 23.58
C ARG A 742 25.13 1.79 23.46
N SER A 743 24.31 2.53 24.18
CA SER A 743 24.43 3.95 24.41
C SER A 743 25.75 4.29 25.10
N GLY A 744 26.60 5.04 24.44
CA GLY A 744 27.76 5.70 25.02
C GLY A 744 28.07 6.95 24.21
N LEU A 745 27.64 8.10 24.72
CA LEU A 745 27.97 9.41 24.17
C LEU A 745 29.41 9.80 24.47
N PRO A 746 30.10 10.48 23.55
CA PRO A 746 30.69 11.75 23.93
C PRO A 746 30.18 12.92 23.08
N ARG A 747 29.88 14.00 23.76
CA ARG A 747 29.55 15.30 23.21
C ARG A 747 30.69 15.84 22.34
N ARG A 748 30.44 16.07 21.06
CA ARG A 748 31.09 17.13 20.29
C ARG A 748 30.08 17.85 19.43
N ARG A 749 30.12 19.19 19.51
CA ARG A 749 29.34 20.12 18.69
C ARG A 749 29.74 19.95 17.23
N ALA A 750 28.74 19.72 16.39
CA ALA A 750 28.82 20.04 14.98
C ALA A 750 27.40 20.41 14.52
N SER A 751 27.29 21.62 14.02
CA SER A 751 26.11 22.15 13.36
C SER A 751 25.82 21.34 12.11
N ALA A 752 24.69 20.66 12.06
CA ALA A 752 24.17 20.07 10.84
C ALA A 752 22.76 20.63 10.60
N SER A 753 22.69 21.57 9.66
CA SER A 753 21.46 22.03 9.06
C SER A 753 20.83 20.89 8.27
N SER A 754 19.75 20.31 8.77
CA SER A 754 18.85 19.47 8.00
C SER A 754 17.90 20.36 7.19
N SER A 755 18.24 20.60 5.94
CA SER A 755 17.40 21.29 4.98
C SER A 755 16.28 20.37 4.51
N ILE A 756 15.09 20.55 5.06
CA ILE A 756 13.83 20.10 4.46
C ILE A 756 13.54 21.07 3.33
N TRP A 757 13.59 20.59 2.10
CA TRP A 757 13.26 21.36 0.92
C TRP A 757 11.75 21.53 0.77
N VAL A 758 11.29 22.78 0.94
CA VAL A 758 10.04 23.29 0.38
C VAL A 758 10.43 24.22 -0.76
N PRO A 759 9.91 24.11 -1.98
CA PRO A 759 10.22 25.07 -3.02
C PRO A 759 9.53 26.39 -2.75
N ALA A 760 10.34 27.42 -2.46
CA ALA A 760 9.88 28.80 -2.39
C ALA A 760 9.82 29.39 -3.82
N CYS A 761 8.72 30.04 -4.13
CA CYS A 761 8.53 30.86 -5.31
C CYS A 761 9.36 32.17 -5.19
N PRO A 762 10.05 32.63 -6.21
CA PRO A 762 10.81 33.88 -6.14
C PRO A 762 9.90 35.06 -6.43
N ALA A 763 9.63 35.88 -5.42
CA ALA A 763 9.12 37.22 -5.63
C ALA A 763 10.25 38.22 -5.46
N ARG A 764 10.70 38.83 -6.54
CA ARG A 764 11.38 40.15 -6.55
C ARG A 764 10.60 41.05 -7.48
N ALA A 765 9.92 42.03 -6.95
CA ALA A 765 9.66 43.29 -7.64
C ALA A 765 9.57 44.41 -6.59
N MET A 766 10.23 45.47 -6.95
CA MET A 766 10.57 46.65 -6.14
C MET A 766 9.37 47.45 -5.60
N CYS A 767 9.54 47.96 -4.38
CA CYS A 767 8.80 49.10 -3.87
C CYS A 767 9.19 50.39 -4.57
N THR A 768 8.21 51.12 -5.10
CA THR A 768 8.23 52.58 -5.16
C THR A 768 6.91 53.13 -4.60
N LYS A 769 7.06 54.05 -3.69
CA LYS A 769 5.99 54.81 -3.05
C LYS A 769 5.32 55.73 -4.03
N SER A 770 4.00 55.87 -4.03
CA SER A 770 3.34 57.18 -4.17
C SER A 770 1.93 57.13 -3.55
N SER A 771 1.67 58.16 -2.85
CA SER A 771 0.47 58.51 -2.12
C SER A 771 -0.70 58.91 -3.05
N GLY A 772 -1.95 58.60 -2.64
CA GLY A 772 -3.14 59.19 -3.28
C GLY A 772 -4.45 58.61 -2.75
N ASN A 773 -5.12 59.34 -1.96
CA ASN A 773 -6.49 59.19 -1.44
C ASN A 773 -7.54 59.08 -2.56
N SER A 774 -8.51 58.16 -2.46
CA SER A 774 -9.95 58.53 -2.59
C SER A 774 -10.87 57.34 -2.37
N THR A 775 -11.84 57.57 -1.56
CA THR A 775 -13.03 56.76 -1.24
C THR A 775 -13.92 56.43 -2.44
N ARG A 776 -14.36 55.18 -2.57
CA ARG A 776 -15.74 54.79 -2.91
C ARG A 776 -15.98 53.29 -2.78
N ALA A 777 -17.05 52.99 -2.06
CA ALA A 777 -17.59 51.66 -1.85
C ALA A 777 -18.10 51.01 -3.15
N ARG A 778 -17.85 49.73 -3.35
CA ARG A 778 -18.74 48.82 -4.10
C ARG A 778 -18.44 47.34 -3.75
N THR A 779 -19.50 46.69 -3.35
CA THR A 779 -19.94 45.29 -3.40
C THR A 779 -18.88 44.23 -3.70
N TRP A 780 -18.77 43.30 -2.74
CA TRP A 780 -17.99 42.07 -2.79
C TRP A 780 -18.69 41.01 -3.64
N SER A 781 -18.00 40.48 -4.63
CA SER A 781 -18.22 39.12 -5.14
C SER A 781 -16.95 38.31 -4.87
N THR A 782 -17.04 37.39 -3.96
CA THR A 782 -15.93 36.46 -3.60
C THR A 782 -15.91 35.34 -4.59
N SER A 783 -14.91 35.31 -5.46
CA SER A 783 -14.47 34.06 -6.13
C SER A 783 -13.11 33.68 -5.55
N THR A 784 -13.12 32.77 -4.60
CA THR A 784 -11.91 32.15 -4.03
C THR A 784 -11.58 30.88 -4.83
N THR A 785 -10.65 31.01 -5.75
CA THR A 785 -9.96 29.85 -6.34
C THR A 785 -8.85 29.42 -5.38
N THR A 786 -9.11 28.42 -4.57
CA THR A 786 -8.09 27.77 -3.73
C THR A 786 -7.43 26.67 -4.56
N ARG A 787 -6.15 26.83 -4.86
CA ARG A 787 -5.32 25.77 -5.43
C ARG A 787 -4.90 24.81 -4.31
N TRP A 788 -5.14 23.54 -4.50
CA TRP A 788 -4.76 22.48 -3.58
C TRP A 788 -3.51 21.73 -4.08
N TRP A 789 -2.72 21.32 -3.13
CA TRP A 789 -1.58 20.39 -3.26
C TRP A 789 -2.01 18.98 -2.88
#